data_61bc2216f03fc6b3770d55e6780c8440
#
_entry.id   61bc2216f03fc6b3770d55e6780c8440
#
_cell.length_a   1.000
_cell.length_b   1.000
_cell.length_c   1.000
_cell.angle_alpha   90.00
_cell.angle_beta   90.00
_cell.angle_gamma   90.00
#
_symmetry.space_group_name_H-M   'P 1'
#
loop_
_entity.id
_entity.type
_entity.pdbx_description
1 polymer ?
#
loop_
_entity_poly.entity_id
_entity_poly.type
_entity_poly.pdbx_seq_one_letter_code
_entity_poly.pdbx_strand_id
1 'polypeptide(L)'
;MKKGNNLLDKIKYPKDLRKLNDKQLKTVCKELRDEVVDAVSVTGGHLGAGLGVVELTVAIHSVFNTPNDKLIWDVGHQCYPHKVITGRRDKIRTIRQPGGLYGFTKRSESEFDPFGAAHSSTSISAGLGMAVARDLKKEDHQVICVIGDGAISAGMAYEAMNNAGSMNARLIVILNDNDMSIAPPVGAMSAYLSRLLSGKTFQSARSLAKHMAKKFPKSFQNMAAKAEEYMRGMVTGGTLFEELGFFYLGPVDGHNLDHLLPVLRNLQNSKWDGPVFLHVVTKKGYGYEPAEKSEDKYHGVSKFNVITGEQVKSSSKAPSYTKVFANALIKHAKKDKSIVAVTAAMPSGTGLDLFEKEFPKRTFDVGIAEQHAVTFAAGMATRGMKPFAAIYSTFLQRAYDQVVHDVAIQSLPVRFAIDRAGQVGADGATHAGSFDLTYLCTLPNFIVMAPSSENELCNSIATSLHINDRPSAFRYPRGEGIGEKINEKPEIWEIGKGKLIREGSKVCILSLGTRLKDSLVASEILASYGLPTTVVDARFAKPIDELLITQLARDHEVLITVEEGSIGGFSAQVMSFLTKTGALDKGLKFRPIFFPDVFINHGKPEQQNSECGVDSEGIIKSALGALGIATPAKFSLERA
;
A
#
# COMPACT_ATOMS: atom_id res chain seq x y z
N MET A 1 -28.68 -10.33 -15.81
CA MET A 1 -29.73 -9.32 -15.48
C MET A 1 -30.34 -8.77 -16.77
N LYS A 2 -31.66 -8.63 -16.86
CA LYS A 2 -32.34 -8.04 -18.02
C LYS A 2 -31.84 -6.60 -18.22
N LYS A 3 -31.37 -6.26 -19.43
CA LYS A 3 -31.18 -4.89 -19.87
C LYS A 3 -32.56 -4.19 -19.83
N GLY A 4 -32.86 -3.47 -18.78
CA GLY A 4 -34.10 -2.76 -18.63
C GLY A 4 -33.81 -1.43 -17.95
N ASN A 5 -34.01 -0.36 -18.62
CA ASN A 5 -34.32 1.03 -18.22
C ASN A 5 -33.70 1.57 -16.90
N ASN A 6 -32.50 1.13 -16.52
CA ASN A 6 -31.78 1.63 -15.35
C ASN A 6 -31.33 3.07 -15.59
N LEU A 7 -31.46 3.92 -14.60
CA LEU A 7 -30.97 5.30 -14.68
C LEU A 7 -29.43 5.35 -14.88
N LEU A 8 -28.71 4.41 -14.29
CA LEU A 8 -27.25 4.29 -14.44
C LEU A 8 -26.84 4.05 -15.90
N ASP A 9 -27.69 3.42 -16.75
CA ASP A 9 -27.41 3.22 -18.17
C ASP A 9 -27.41 4.54 -18.98
N LYS A 10 -28.03 5.60 -18.44
CA LYS A 10 -28.06 6.94 -19.02
C LYS A 10 -26.91 7.84 -18.55
N ILE A 11 -26.10 7.35 -17.61
CA ILE A 11 -25.01 8.11 -17.01
C ILE A 11 -23.69 7.59 -17.58
N LYS A 12 -23.04 8.42 -18.40
CA LYS A 12 -21.70 8.17 -18.90
C LYS A 12 -20.66 9.01 -18.15
N TYR A 13 -21.02 10.26 -17.85
CA TYR A 13 -20.15 11.22 -17.18
C TYR A 13 -20.89 11.99 -16.09
N PRO A 14 -20.20 12.63 -15.13
CA PRO A 14 -20.82 13.41 -14.06
C PRO A 14 -21.82 14.48 -14.52
N LYS A 15 -21.62 15.06 -15.70
CA LYS A 15 -22.58 15.99 -16.29
C LYS A 15 -24.00 15.41 -16.47
N ASP A 16 -24.12 14.10 -16.59
CA ASP A 16 -25.41 13.43 -16.72
C ASP A 16 -26.09 13.29 -15.36
N LEU A 17 -25.32 13.11 -14.26
CA LEU A 17 -25.86 13.15 -12.88
C LEU A 17 -26.46 14.52 -12.54
N ARG A 18 -25.83 15.60 -12.98
CA ARG A 18 -26.29 16.98 -12.71
C ARG A 18 -27.64 17.31 -13.35
N LYS A 19 -28.14 16.49 -14.28
CA LYS A 19 -29.47 16.63 -14.89
C LYS A 19 -30.57 15.93 -14.08
N LEU A 20 -30.22 15.12 -13.09
CA LEU A 20 -31.15 14.31 -12.32
C LEU A 20 -31.66 15.06 -11.09
N ASN A 21 -32.92 14.79 -10.71
CA ASN A 21 -33.45 15.24 -9.44
C ASN A 21 -33.02 14.33 -8.26
N ASP A 22 -33.23 14.80 -7.02
CA ASP A 22 -32.76 14.11 -5.81
C ASP A 22 -33.33 12.69 -5.65
N LYS A 23 -34.58 12.44 -6.11
CA LYS A 23 -35.16 11.08 -6.11
C LYS A 23 -34.46 10.15 -7.10
N GLN A 24 -34.13 10.65 -8.28
CA GLN A 24 -33.40 9.88 -9.30
C GLN A 24 -31.96 9.60 -8.84
N LEU A 25 -31.29 10.55 -8.16
CA LEU A 25 -29.96 10.33 -7.58
C LEU A 25 -29.96 9.18 -6.55
N LYS A 26 -31.01 9.06 -5.72
CA LYS A 26 -31.17 7.93 -4.79
C LYS A 26 -31.27 6.58 -5.51
N THR A 27 -31.98 6.55 -6.64
CA THR A 27 -32.06 5.33 -7.47
C THR A 27 -30.71 4.99 -8.07
N VAL A 28 -29.97 5.98 -8.55
CA VAL A 28 -28.60 5.80 -9.09
C VAL A 28 -27.66 5.24 -8.03
N CYS A 29 -27.74 5.68 -6.77
CA CYS A 29 -26.92 5.12 -5.69
C CYS A 29 -27.13 3.61 -5.53
N LYS A 30 -28.38 3.16 -5.58
CA LYS A 30 -28.70 1.73 -5.49
C LYS A 30 -28.13 0.94 -6.67
N GLU A 31 -28.41 1.41 -7.91
CA GLU A 31 -27.92 0.77 -9.13
C GLU A 31 -26.39 0.75 -9.21
N LEU A 32 -25.73 1.83 -8.76
CA LEU A 32 -24.27 1.95 -8.72
C LEU A 32 -23.65 0.98 -7.69
N ARG A 33 -24.29 0.78 -6.55
CA ARG A 33 -23.88 -0.20 -5.54
C ARG A 33 -23.93 -1.61 -6.11
N ASP A 34 -25.04 -1.96 -6.75
CA ASP A 34 -25.22 -3.27 -7.38
C ASP A 34 -24.18 -3.52 -8.48
N GLU A 35 -23.88 -2.50 -9.30
CA GLU A 35 -22.84 -2.56 -10.35
C GLU A 35 -21.45 -2.80 -9.76
N VAL A 36 -21.09 -2.11 -8.66
CA VAL A 36 -19.78 -2.27 -8.01
C VAL A 36 -19.65 -3.66 -7.37
N VAL A 37 -20.69 -4.15 -6.70
CA VAL A 37 -20.71 -5.51 -6.13
C VAL A 37 -20.51 -6.56 -7.21
N ASP A 38 -21.26 -6.48 -8.31
CA ASP A 38 -21.18 -7.42 -9.44
C ASP A 38 -19.77 -7.36 -10.09
N ALA A 39 -19.24 -6.17 -10.33
CA ALA A 39 -17.91 -6.02 -10.93
C ALA A 39 -16.80 -6.62 -10.06
N VAL A 40 -16.80 -6.34 -8.76
CA VAL A 40 -15.76 -6.83 -7.84
C VAL A 40 -15.90 -8.32 -7.56
N SER A 41 -17.11 -8.88 -7.67
CA SER A 41 -17.32 -10.33 -7.50
C SER A 41 -16.50 -11.16 -8.48
N VAL A 42 -16.26 -10.65 -9.69
CA VAL A 42 -15.52 -11.36 -10.75
C VAL A 42 -14.04 -11.00 -10.81
N THR A 43 -13.64 -9.85 -10.26
CA THR A 43 -12.25 -9.39 -10.30
C THR A 43 -11.51 -9.56 -8.98
N GLY A 44 -12.24 -9.54 -7.85
CA GLY A 44 -11.68 -9.22 -6.55
C GLY A 44 -11.33 -7.74 -6.43
N GLY A 45 -10.91 -7.30 -5.25
CA GLY A 45 -10.46 -5.93 -5.02
C GLY A 45 -11.00 -5.31 -3.73
N HIS A 46 -11.01 -3.97 -3.66
CA HIS A 46 -11.45 -3.21 -2.48
C HIS A 46 -12.95 -2.93 -2.57
N LEU A 47 -13.78 -3.76 -1.93
CA LEU A 47 -15.24 -3.61 -2.03
C LEU A 47 -15.83 -2.71 -0.95
N GLY A 48 -15.57 -3.02 0.31
CA GLY A 48 -16.26 -2.38 1.43
C GLY A 48 -16.06 -0.87 1.51
N ALA A 49 -14.85 -0.40 1.21
CA ALA A 49 -14.55 1.04 1.17
C ALA A 49 -15.34 1.76 0.06
N GLY A 50 -15.43 1.14 -1.13
CA GLY A 50 -16.22 1.68 -2.25
C GLY A 50 -17.71 1.76 -1.91
N LEU A 51 -18.27 0.72 -1.27
CA LEU A 51 -19.69 0.68 -0.87
C LEU A 51 -20.02 1.77 0.17
N GLY A 52 -19.08 2.08 1.05
CA GLY A 52 -19.23 3.14 2.06
C GLY A 52 -19.36 4.54 1.47
N VAL A 53 -18.90 4.78 0.25
CA VAL A 53 -18.87 6.13 -0.35
C VAL A 53 -19.75 6.27 -1.60
N VAL A 54 -20.68 5.36 -1.84
CA VAL A 54 -21.56 5.43 -3.02
C VAL A 54 -22.37 6.72 -3.03
N GLU A 55 -23.10 7.03 -1.95
CA GLU A 55 -23.90 8.24 -1.82
C GLU A 55 -23.03 9.49 -1.87
N LEU A 56 -21.91 9.49 -1.16
CA LEU A 56 -20.96 10.60 -1.17
C LEU A 56 -20.41 10.86 -2.57
N THR A 57 -20.04 9.81 -3.31
CA THR A 57 -19.56 9.92 -4.70
C THR A 57 -20.62 10.53 -5.62
N VAL A 58 -21.85 10.03 -5.55
CA VAL A 58 -22.97 10.56 -6.36
C VAL A 58 -23.26 12.02 -5.98
N ALA A 59 -23.27 12.34 -4.70
CA ALA A 59 -23.53 13.70 -4.22
C ALA A 59 -22.43 14.69 -4.69
N ILE A 60 -21.15 14.35 -4.53
CA ILE A 60 -20.05 15.22 -4.99
C ILE A 60 -20.17 15.47 -6.50
N HIS A 61 -20.30 14.43 -7.32
CA HIS A 61 -20.34 14.56 -8.77
C HIS A 61 -21.65 15.18 -9.32
N SER A 62 -22.74 15.14 -8.55
CA SER A 62 -23.98 15.83 -8.91
C SER A 62 -23.94 17.33 -8.58
N VAL A 63 -23.13 17.74 -7.62
CA VAL A 63 -23.01 19.13 -7.17
C VAL A 63 -21.85 19.84 -7.84
N PHE A 64 -20.65 19.30 -7.75
CA PHE A 64 -19.43 19.94 -8.26
C PHE A 64 -19.21 19.67 -9.75
N ASN A 65 -18.61 20.62 -10.45
CA ASN A 65 -18.37 20.55 -11.88
C ASN A 65 -17.07 19.81 -12.23
N THR A 66 -16.95 18.54 -11.80
CA THR A 66 -15.82 17.69 -12.18
C THR A 66 -15.83 17.39 -13.70
N PRO A 67 -14.66 17.36 -14.38
CA PRO A 67 -13.29 17.41 -13.84
C PRO A 67 -12.72 18.83 -13.69
N ASN A 68 -13.49 19.91 -13.99
CA ASN A 68 -13.02 21.28 -13.74
C ASN A 68 -12.71 21.46 -12.25
N ASP A 69 -13.69 21.21 -11.38
CA ASP A 69 -13.45 21.05 -9.94
C ASP A 69 -12.62 19.80 -9.70
N LYS A 70 -11.57 19.92 -8.87
CA LYS A 70 -10.60 18.85 -8.63
C LYS A 70 -11.02 17.99 -7.44
N LEU A 71 -11.28 16.71 -7.70
CA LEU A 71 -11.62 15.72 -6.67
C LEU A 71 -10.46 14.76 -6.46
N ILE A 72 -9.90 14.74 -5.24
CA ILE A 72 -8.80 13.85 -4.86
C ILE A 72 -9.32 12.84 -3.83
N TRP A 73 -9.15 11.55 -4.13
CA TRP A 73 -9.43 10.46 -3.22
C TRP A 73 -8.14 10.06 -2.49
N ASP A 74 -8.12 10.20 -1.17
CA ASP A 74 -7.00 9.71 -0.36
C ASP A 74 -6.95 8.17 -0.40
N VAL A 75 -5.77 7.58 -0.48
CA VAL A 75 -5.57 6.15 -0.78
C VAL A 75 -6.16 5.73 -2.13
N GLY A 76 -7.37 6.12 -2.43
CA GLY A 76 -8.06 5.83 -3.69
C GLY A 76 -8.63 4.42 -3.81
N HIS A 77 -8.59 3.58 -2.78
CA HIS A 77 -9.16 2.24 -2.77
C HIS A 77 -10.71 2.25 -2.78
N GLN A 78 -11.34 3.35 -2.39
CA GLN A 78 -12.78 3.59 -2.42
C GLN A 78 -13.30 4.12 -3.78
N CYS A 79 -12.43 4.29 -4.80
CA CYS A 79 -12.76 5.00 -6.03
C CYS A 79 -13.60 4.21 -7.06
N TYR A 80 -14.05 2.99 -6.78
CA TYR A 80 -14.77 2.18 -7.77
C TYR A 80 -16.09 2.82 -8.21
N PRO A 81 -16.96 3.35 -7.32
CA PRO A 81 -18.12 4.14 -7.73
C PRO A 81 -17.75 5.34 -8.60
N HIS A 82 -16.68 6.05 -8.25
CA HIS A 82 -16.15 7.17 -9.03
C HIS A 82 -15.74 6.74 -10.45
N LYS A 83 -15.05 5.60 -10.61
CA LYS A 83 -14.68 5.08 -11.94
C LYS A 83 -15.90 4.76 -12.79
N VAL A 84 -16.94 4.15 -12.20
CA VAL A 84 -18.19 3.83 -12.93
C VAL A 84 -18.84 5.06 -13.52
N ILE A 85 -19.00 6.14 -12.75
CA ILE A 85 -19.71 7.34 -13.17
C ILE A 85 -18.82 8.34 -13.94
N THR A 86 -17.55 8.06 -14.11
CA THR A 86 -16.58 8.90 -14.86
C THR A 86 -16.11 8.24 -16.16
N GLY A 87 -17.00 7.52 -16.84
CA GLY A 87 -16.77 7.01 -18.19
C GLY A 87 -16.04 5.68 -18.27
N ARG A 88 -15.81 4.98 -17.16
CA ARG A 88 -15.05 3.72 -17.11
C ARG A 88 -15.91 2.49 -16.79
N ARG A 89 -17.25 2.63 -16.78
CA ARG A 89 -18.18 1.55 -16.45
C ARG A 89 -17.99 0.30 -17.31
N ASP A 90 -17.84 0.47 -18.63
CA ASP A 90 -17.69 -0.66 -19.56
C ASP A 90 -16.43 -1.51 -19.28
N LYS A 91 -15.42 -0.89 -18.65
CA LYS A 91 -14.16 -1.51 -18.28
C LYS A 91 -14.07 -1.92 -16.80
N ILE A 92 -15.08 -1.65 -15.98
CA ILE A 92 -14.98 -1.84 -14.53
C ILE A 92 -14.68 -3.31 -14.14
N ARG A 93 -15.16 -4.28 -14.95
CA ARG A 93 -14.87 -5.71 -14.78
C ARG A 93 -13.48 -6.14 -15.26
N THR A 94 -12.62 -5.18 -15.58
CA THR A 94 -11.18 -5.40 -15.83
C THR A 94 -10.31 -4.81 -14.72
N ILE A 95 -10.93 -4.28 -13.65
CA ILE A 95 -10.18 -3.62 -12.58
C ILE A 95 -9.19 -4.59 -11.93
N ARG A 96 -7.95 -4.14 -11.74
CA ARG A 96 -6.84 -4.94 -11.19
C ARG A 96 -6.45 -6.18 -12.01
N GLN A 97 -6.97 -6.31 -13.24
CA GLN A 97 -6.60 -7.38 -14.17
C GLN A 97 -5.55 -6.87 -15.19
N PRO A 98 -4.68 -7.73 -15.73
CA PRO A 98 -3.68 -7.34 -16.72
C PRO A 98 -4.28 -6.53 -17.87
N GLY A 99 -3.71 -5.36 -18.17
CA GLY A 99 -4.21 -4.44 -19.20
C GLY A 99 -5.53 -3.74 -18.89
N GLY A 100 -6.11 -3.97 -17.70
CA GLY A 100 -7.36 -3.38 -17.25
C GLY A 100 -7.20 -2.09 -16.44
N LEU A 101 -8.29 -1.69 -15.76
CA LEU A 101 -8.30 -0.51 -14.90
C LEU A 101 -7.47 -0.71 -13.63
N TYR A 102 -6.82 0.36 -13.18
CA TYR A 102 -6.13 0.38 -11.88
C TYR A 102 -7.11 0.32 -10.71
N GLY A 103 -6.68 -0.30 -9.63
CA GLY A 103 -7.45 -0.38 -8.38
C GLY A 103 -7.55 0.93 -7.59
N PHE A 104 -6.81 1.95 -7.99
CA PHE A 104 -6.72 3.27 -7.39
C PHE A 104 -6.91 4.36 -8.44
N THR A 105 -7.01 5.64 -8.04
CA THR A 105 -7.00 6.75 -9.00
C THR A 105 -5.65 6.87 -9.68
N LYS A 106 -5.65 7.15 -11.00
CA LYS A 106 -4.44 7.29 -11.80
C LYS A 106 -4.61 8.35 -12.87
N ARG A 107 -3.76 9.37 -12.87
CA ARG A 107 -3.83 10.51 -13.80
C ARG A 107 -3.83 10.11 -15.28
N SER A 108 -3.06 9.10 -15.65
CA SER A 108 -2.99 8.62 -17.04
C SER A 108 -4.20 7.79 -17.46
N GLU A 109 -5.09 7.43 -16.53
CA GLU A 109 -6.30 6.64 -16.80
C GLU A 109 -7.50 7.53 -17.12
N SER A 110 -7.60 8.70 -16.48
CA SER A 110 -8.76 9.59 -16.64
C SER A 110 -8.45 11.02 -16.22
N GLU A 111 -9.03 11.99 -16.94
CA GLU A 111 -9.03 13.42 -16.56
C GLU A 111 -9.74 13.69 -15.22
N PHE A 112 -10.63 12.78 -14.80
CA PHE A 112 -11.32 12.85 -13.52
C PHE A 112 -10.45 12.41 -12.33
N ASP A 113 -9.25 11.89 -12.58
CA ASP A 113 -8.26 11.52 -11.58
C ASP A 113 -7.11 12.57 -11.57
N PRO A 114 -7.31 13.77 -10.99
CA PRO A 114 -6.34 14.86 -11.08
C PRO A 114 -5.03 14.53 -10.35
N PHE A 115 -5.09 13.57 -9.41
CA PHE A 115 -3.93 13.08 -8.66
C PHE A 115 -4.02 11.56 -8.50
N GLY A 116 -2.87 10.88 -8.67
CA GLY A 116 -2.74 9.45 -8.42
C GLY A 116 -2.71 9.15 -6.93
N ALA A 117 -3.25 7.99 -6.55
CA ALA A 117 -3.24 7.54 -5.16
C ALA A 117 -2.78 6.09 -5.05
N ALA A 118 -2.75 5.57 -3.88
CA ALA A 118 -2.60 4.22 -3.37
C ALA A 118 -1.92 4.19 -1.99
N HIS A 119 -1.02 5.17 -1.71
CA HIS A 119 -0.52 5.44 -0.37
C HIS A 119 -1.41 6.50 0.30
N SER A 120 -1.60 6.39 1.60
CA SER A 120 -2.50 7.25 2.36
C SER A 120 -1.93 8.64 2.65
N SER A 121 -2.83 9.53 3.04
CA SER A 121 -2.53 10.80 3.73
C SER A 121 -1.89 11.87 2.86
N THR A 122 -1.97 11.71 1.53
CA THR A 122 -1.38 12.65 0.56
C THR A 122 -2.38 13.64 -0.02
N SER A 123 -3.68 13.38 0.13
CA SER A 123 -4.75 14.13 -0.56
C SER A 123 -4.80 15.61 -0.17
N ILE A 124 -4.66 15.92 1.13
CA ILE A 124 -4.75 17.31 1.61
C ILE A 124 -3.54 18.11 1.11
N SER A 125 -2.33 17.55 1.19
CA SER A 125 -1.13 18.20 0.64
C SER A 125 -1.23 18.47 -0.86
N ALA A 126 -1.65 17.46 -1.63
CA ALA A 126 -1.84 17.59 -3.07
C ALA A 126 -2.93 18.61 -3.39
N GLY A 127 -4.04 18.58 -2.65
CA GLY A 127 -5.16 19.52 -2.79
C GLY A 127 -4.76 20.96 -2.45
N LEU A 128 -4.00 21.15 -1.38
CA LEU A 128 -3.45 22.46 -1.03
C LEU A 128 -2.57 23.01 -2.14
N GLY A 129 -1.67 22.18 -2.69
CA GLY A 129 -0.85 22.58 -3.84
C GLY A 129 -1.68 22.96 -5.08
N MET A 130 -2.80 22.24 -5.35
CA MET A 130 -3.72 22.59 -6.42
C MET A 130 -4.49 23.89 -6.14
N ALA A 131 -4.92 24.11 -4.89
CA ALA A 131 -5.59 25.33 -4.49
C ALA A 131 -4.70 26.57 -4.66
N VAL A 132 -3.45 26.49 -4.19
CA VAL A 132 -2.44 27.54 -4.37
C VAL A 132 -2.19 27.79 -5.87
N ALA A 133 -2.02 26.76 -6.67
CA ALA A 133 -1.82 26.90 -8.11
C ALA A 133 -3.01 27.55 -8.81
N ARG A 134 -4.25 27.20 -8.43
CA ARG A 134 -5.49 27.85 -8.88
C ARG A 134 -5.47 29.35 -8.60
N ASP A 135 -5.14 29.71 -7.34
CA ASP A 135 -5.17 31.11 -6.91
C ASP A 135 -4.10 31.96 -7.65
N LEU A 136 -2.90 31.41 -7.80
CA LEU A 136 -1.83 32.04 -8.57
C LEU A 136 -2.19 32.25 -10.04
N LYS A 137 -2.93 31.30 -10.63
CA LYS A 137 -3.43 31.40 -12.01
C LYS A 137 -4.71 32.21 -12.14
N LYS A 138 -5.31 32.65 -11.03
CA LYS A 138 -6.61 33.33 -10.99
C LYS A 138 -7.74 32.51 -11.63
N GLU A 139 -7.68 31.19 -11.48
CA GLU A 139 -8.73 30.26 -11.88
C GLU A 139 -9.79 30.17 -10.77
N ASP A 140 -11.02 29.80 -11.13
CA ASP A 140 -12.12 29.68 -10.18
C ASP A 140 -12.75 28.28 -10.22
N HIS A 141 -12.06 27.31 -9.63
CA HIS A 141 -12.57 25.96 -9.44
C HIS A 141 -12.40 25.52 -7.99
N GLN A 142 -13.22 24.57 -7.56
CA GLN A 142 -13.10 23.99 -6.23
C GLN A 142 -12.03 22.90 -6.22
N VAL A 143 -11.38 22.73 -5.05
CA VAL A 143 -10.49 21.60 -4.78
C VAL A 143 -11.05 20.84 -3.58
N ILE A 144 -11.33 19.55 -3.78
CA ILE A 144 -12.02 18.69 -2.83
C ILE A 144 -11.14 17.48 -2.55
N CYS A 145 -10.81 17.25 -1.27
CA CYS A 145 -10.05 16.11 -0.81
C CYS A 145 -10.94 15.22 0.05
N VAL A 146 -11.12 13.96 -0.31
CA VAL A 146 -11.82 12.98 0.51
C VAL A 146 -10.78 12.10 1.18
N ILE A 147 -10.72 12.14 2.51
CA ILE A 147 -9.76 11.41 3.34
C ILE A 147 -10.49 10.56 4.38
N GLY A 148 -10.02 9.33 4.62
CA GLY A 148 -10.55 8.46 5.65
C GLY A 148 -10.00 8.77 7.05
N ASP A 149 -10.74 8.33 8.08
CA ASP A 149 -10.40 8.47 9.50
C ASP A 149 -9.04 7.85 9.86
N GLY A 150 -8.68 6.70 9.29
CA GLY A 150 -7.36 6.11 9.47
C GLY A 150 -6.24 6.92 8.80
N ALA A 151 -6.51 7.52 7.64
CA ALA A 151 -5.50 8.26 6.87
C ALA A 151 -5.23 9.67 7.44
N ILE A 152 -6.22 10.31 8.07
CA ILE A 152 -6.07 11.65 8.63
C ILE A 152 -5.17 11.68 9.87
N SER A 153 -4.94 10.53 10.51
CA SER A 153 -4.08 10.42 11.69
C SER A 153 -2.58 10.47 11.38
N ALA A 154 -2.17 10.40 10.11
CA ALA A 154 -0.76 10.44 9.73
C ALA A 154 -0.18 11.86 9.73
N GLY A 155 1.12 11.99 10.01
CA GLY A 155 1.81 13.27 10.15
C GLY A 155 1.63 14.22 8.96
N MET A 156 1.74 13.71 7.73
CA MET A 156 1.57 14.54 6.52
C MET A 156 0.19 15.21 6.43
N ALA A 157 -0.88 14.54 6.90
CA ALA A 157 -2.21 15.15 6.93
C ALA A 157 -2.27 16.34 7.90
N TYR A 158 -1.62 16.21 9.08
CA TYR A 158 -1.49 17.33 10.05
C TYR A 158 -0.66 18.47 9.48
N GLU A 159 0.48 18.18 8.86
CA GLU A 159 1.34 19.18 8.21
C GLU A 159 0.56 19.96 7.16
N ALA A 160 -0.20 19.25 6.33
CA ALA A 160 -1.03 19.85 5.30
C ALA A 160 -2.17 20.72 5.87
N MET A 161 -2.87 20.25 6.89
CA MET A 161 -3.94 21.02 7.56
C MET A 161 -3.37 22.26 8.24
N ASN A 162 -2.26 22.15 8.95
CA ASN A 162 -1.58 23.29 9.58
C ASN A 162 -1.22 24.38 8.56
N ASN A 163 -0.69 23.98 7.40
CA ASN A 163 -0.35 24.92 6.33
C ASN A 163 -1.60 25.49 5.64
N ALA A 164 -2.62 24.68 5.38
CA ALA A 164 -3.85 25.13 4.74
C ALA A 164 -4.57 26.21 5.57
N GLY A 165 -4.64 26.03 6.89
CA GLY A 165 -5.19 27.02 7.80
C GLY A 165 -4.36 28.30 7.85
N SER A 166 -3.03 28.19 7.98
CA SER A 166 -2.12 29.35 7.97
C SER A 166 -2.20 30.17 6.68
N MET A 167 -2.38 29.51 5.54
CA MET A 167 -2.51 30.16 4.24
C MET A 167 -3.93 30.68 3.97
N ASN A 168 -4.89 30.33 4.81
CA ASN A 168 -6.33 30.57 4.56
C ASN A 168 -6.76 30.09 3.17
N ALA A 169 -6.26 28.91 2.75
CA ALA A 169 -6.44 28.41 1.40
C ALA A 169 -7.87 27.89 1.19
N ARG A 170 -8.54 28.29 0.13
CA ARG A 170 -9.88 27.79 -0.25
C ARG A 170 -9.77 26.31 -0.70
N LEU A 171 -9.97 25.41 0.24
CA LEU A 171 -9.87 23.95 0.09
C LEU A 171 -11.01 23.29 0.86
N ILE A 172 -11.65 22.28 0.28
CA ILE A 172 -12.68 21.46 0.93
C ILE A 172 -12.07 20.11 1.28
N VAL A 173 -11.93 19.83 2.57
CA VAL A 173 -11.53 18.51 3.10
C VAL A 173 -12.78 17.80 3.58
N ILE A 174 -13.08 16.64 3.03
CA ILE A 174 -14.19 15.77 3.46
C ILE A 174 -13.58 14.59 4.20
N LEU A 175 -13.77 14.57 5.51
CA LEU A 175 -13.46 13.39 6.32
C LEU A 175 -14.56 12.35 6.12
N ASN A 176 -14.21 11.21 5.57
CA ASN A 176 -15.06 10.02 5.49
C ASN A 176 -14.79 9.15 6.71
N ASP A 177 -15.53 9.40 7.79
CA ASP A 177 -15.41 8.68 9.06
C ASP A 177 -16.31 7.44 9.02
N ASN A 178 -15.69 6.27 9.01
CA ASN A 178 -16.42 5.00 9.02
C ASN A 178 -16.01 4.08 10.17
N ASP A 179 -15.28 4.64 11.16
CA ASP A 179 -14.79 3.95 12.36
C ASP A 179 -14.02 2.66 12.04
N MET A 180 -13.36 2.62 10.89
CA MET A 180 -12.63 1.44 10.43
C MET A 180 -11.59 1.76 9.35
N SER A 181 -10.32 1.45 9.69
CA SER A 181 -9.22 1.39 8.72
C SER A 181 -9.14 -0.01 8.09
N ILE A 182 -7.95 -0.55 7.87
CA ILE A 182 -7.71 -1.98 7.54
C ILE A 182 -8.01 -2.87 8.75
N ALA A 183 -7.71 -2.35 9.94
CA ALA A 183 -8.02 -2.91 11.25
C ALA A 183 -8.88 -1.89 12.05
N PRO A 184 -9.43 -2.27 13.22
CA PRO A 184 -10.06 -1.31 14.12
C PRO A 184 -9.15 -0.11 14.36
N PRO A 185 -9.70 1.10 14.44
CA PRO A 185 -8.90 2.32 14.53
C PRO A 185 -8.14 2.38 15.85
N VAL A 186 -6.89 2.86 15.79
CA VAL A 186 -6.01 3.00 16.95
C VAL A 186 -5.66 4.47 17.22
N GLY A 187 -5.31 4.76 18.47
CA GLY A 187 -4.81 6.06 18.89
C GLY A 187 -5.87 7.07 19.35
N ALA A 188 -5.39 8.19 19.89
CA ALA A 188 -6.21 9.21 20.51
C ALA A 188 -7.12 9.96 19.51
N MET A 189 -6.72 10.06 18.25
CA MET A 189 -7.53 10.70 17.20
C MET A 189 -8.83 9.93 16.97
N SER A 190 -8.78 8.60 16.88
CA SER A 190 -9.98 7.77 16.74
C SER A 190 -10.92 7.96 17.94
N ALA A 191 -10.37 7.93 19.17
CA ALA A 191 -11.16 8.20 20.37
C ALA A 191 -11.73 9.63 20.39
N TYR A 192 -11.04 10.61 19.80
CA TYR A 192 -11.52 11.97 19.64
C TYR A 192 -12.69 12.05 18.66
N LEU A 193 -12.56 11.43 17.47
CA LEU A 193 -13.65 11.38 16.48
C LEU A 193 -14.89 10.67 17.05
N SER A 194 -14.72 9.53 17.72
CA SER A 194 -15.84 8.82 18.39
C SER A 194 -16.54 9.68 19.44
N ARG A 195 -15.79 10.53 20.18
CA ARG A 195 -16.40 11.50 21.11
C ARG A 195 -17.19 12.59 20.40
N LEU A 196 -16.71 13.08 19.26
CA LEU A 196 -17.48 14.03 18.44
C LEU A 196 -18.81 13.42 17.96
N LEU A 197 -18.85 12.12 17.68
CA LEU A 197 -20.05 11.40 17.26
C LEU A 197 -21.01 11.13 18.42
N SER A 198 -20.51 10.82 19.62
CA SER A 198 -21.32 10.41 20.79
C SER A 198 -21.80 11.57 21.66
N GLY A 199 -21.24 12.77 21.49
CA GLY A 199 -21.57 13.93 22.30
C GLY A 199 -23.00 14.45 22.09
N LYS A 200 -23.55 15.17 23.09
CA LYS A 200 -24.86 15.86 22.98
C LYS A 200 -24.93 16.80 21.77
N THR A 201 -23.81 17.28 21.30
CA THR A 201 -23.62 18.07 20.09
C THR A 201 -24.06 17.32 18.82
N PHE A 202 -23.88 15.99 18.75
CA PHE A 202 -24.35 15.18 17.60
C PHE A 202 -25.88 15.14 17.51
N GLN A 203 -26.57 14.98 18.63
CA GLN A 203 -28.05 15.01 18.67
C GLN A 203 -28.59 16.40 18.32
N SER A 204 -27.91 17.47 18.76
CA SER A 204 -28.24 18.84 18.40
C SER A 204 -27.93 19.19 16.97
N ALA A 205 -26.79 18.75 16.42
CA ALA A 205 -26.43 18.91 14.99
C ALA A 205 -27.37 18.11 14.07
N ARG A 206 -27.80 16.92 14.46
CA ARG A 206 -28.82 16.13 13.74
C ARG A 206 -30.18 16.84 13.73
N SER A 207 -30.55 17.50 14.81
CA SER A 207 -31.78 18.33 14.90
C SER A 207 -31.62 19.64 14.12
N LEU A 208 -30.41 20.24 14.14
CA LEU A 208 -30.07 21.46 13.40
C LEU A 208 -30.05 21.18 11.88
N ALA A 209 -29.43 20.09 11.43
CA ALA A 209 -29.48 19.66 10.04
C ALA A 209 -30.91 19.41 9.55
N LYS A 210 -31.78 18.81 10.38
CA LYS A 210 -33.21 18.66 10.11
C LYS A 210 -33.95 20.02 10.04
N HIS A 211 -33.60 20.99 10.89
CA HIS A 211 -34.17 22.34 10.87
C HIS A 211 -33.64 23.18 9.73
N MET A 212 -32.34 23.05 9.41
CA MET A 212 -31.70 23.74 8.28
C MET A 212 -32.24 23.27 6.93
N ALA A 213 -32.54 21.97 6.77
CA ALA A 213 -33.19 21.45 5.57
C ALA A 213 -34.61 21.99 5.35
N LYS A 214 -35.28 22.50 6.38
CA LYS A 214 -36.68 22.96 6.29
C LYS A 214 -36.89 24.49 6.17
N LYS A 215 -35.88 25.33 6.43
CA LYS A 215 -36.02 26.79 6.43
C LYS A 215 -34.76 27.50 5.98
N PHE A 216 -34.56 27.65 4.68
CA PHE A 216 -33.57 28.62 4.17
C PHE A 216 -34.21 29.69 3.29
N PRO A 217 -34.11 30.98 3.74
CA PRO A 217 -33.98 32.09 2.81
C PRO A 217 -32.68 32.88 2.98
N LYS A 218 -32.07 33.17 1.84
CA LYS A 218 -31.23 34.31 1.46
C LYS A 218 -30.46 35.11 2.56
N SER A 219 -29.56 34.52 3.29
CA SER A 219 -28.33 35.23 3.74
C SER A 219 -27.49 34.39 4.69
N PHE A 220 -26.54 33.69 4.12
CA PHE A 220 -25.54 32.94 4.87
C PHE A 220 -24.68 33.84 5.79
N GLN A 221 -24.56 35.12 5.47
CA GLN A 221 -23.80 36.09 6.29
C GLN A 221 -24.38 36.31 7.68
N ASN A 222 -25.71 36.29 7.83
CA ASN A 222 -26.36 36.42 9.12
C ASN A 222 -26.39 35.13 9.94
N MET A 223 -26.08 34.01 9.33
CA MET A 223 -26.08 32.70 9.95
C MET A 223 -24.71 32.30 10.50
N ALA A 224 -23.63 32.68 9.81
CA ALA A 224 -22.28 32.55 10.32
C ALA A 224 -22.14 33.35 11.63
N ALA A 225 -22.66 34.59 11.69
CA ALA A 225 -22.71 35.41 12.90
C ALA A 225 -23.60 34.80 14.00
N LYS A 226 -24.77 34.24 13.66
CA LYS A 226 -25.68 33.61 14.65
C LYS A 226 -25.20 32.20 15.06
N ALA A 227 -24.54 31.46 14.19
CA ALA A 227 -23.88 30.19 14.55
C ALA A 227 -22.67 30.45 15.45
N GLU A 228 -21.92 31.50 15.19
CA GLU A 228 -20.82 31.96 16.04
C GLU A 228 -21.34 32.45 17.42
N GLU A 229 -22.46 33.17 17.47
CA GLU A 229 -23.09 33.60 18.70
C GLU A 229 -23.74 32.43 19.48
N TYR A 230 -24.31 31.44 18.80
CA TYR A 230 -24.84 30.21 19.41
C TYR A 230 -23.74 29.27 19.89
N MET A 231 -22.59 29.23 19.20
CA MET A 231 -21.44 28.44 19.61
C MET A 231 -20.64 29.09 20.73
N ARG A 232 -20.59 30.43 20.83
CA ARG A 232 -20.04 31.13 22.01
C ARG A 232 -20.85 30.87 23.28
N GLY A 233 -22.11 30.46 23.17
CA GLY A 233 -22.95 30.07 24.30
C GLY A 233 -22.82 28.63 24.77
N MET A 234 -22.17 27.73 23.97
CA MET A 234 -21.85 26.37 24.36
C MET A 234 -20.38 26.30 24.79
N VAL A 235 -20.14 26.48 26.06
CA VAL A 235 -18.86 26.27 26.72
C VAL A 235 -18.31 24.88 26.37
N THR A 236 -17.22 24.85 25.64
CA THR A 236 -16.04 24.00 25.73
C THR A 236 -15.35 23.87 24.37
N GLY A 237 -14.25 24.57 24.20
CA GLY A 237 -13.15 24.30 23.26
C GLY A 237 -13.54 23.98 21.81
N GLY A 238 -13.11 24.76 20.84
CA GLY A 238 -13.22 24.47 19.42
C GLY A 238 -12.70 23.05 19.07
N THR A 239 -13.15 22.50 17.96
CA THR A 239 -12.59 21.23 17.49
C THR A 239 -11.11 21.42 17.11
N LEU A 240 -10.32 20.35 17.12
CA LEU A 240 -8.92 20.38 16.64
C LEU A 240 -8.82 21.03 15.25
N PHE A 241 -9.80 20.79 14.40
CA PHE A 241 -9.82 21.32 13.03
C PHE A 241 -10.03 22.84 13.00
N GLU A 242 -10.85 23.38 13.91
CA GLU A 242 -11.06 24.82 14.05
C GLU A 242 -9.81 25.51 14.61
N GLU A 243 -9.10 24.88 15.54
CA GLU A 243 -7.82 25.38 16.04
C GLU A 243 -6.74 25.42 14.93
N LEU A 244 -6.84 24.51 13.94
CA LEU A 244 -6.00 24.52 12.75
C LEU A 244 -6.49 25.49 11.66
N GLY A 245 -7.52 26.32 11.93
CA GLY A 245 -8.02 27.35 11.01
C GLY A 245 -9.05 26.88 9.99
N PHE A 246 -9.62 25.68 10.14
CA PHE A 246 -10.68 25.18 9.26
C PHE A 246 -12.07 25.60 9.75
N PHE A 247 -12.95 25.90 8.81
CA PHE A 247 -14.38 25.96 9.12
C PHE A 247 -14.95 24.54 9.22
N TYR A 248 -15.27 24.09 10.41
CA TYR A 248 -15.76 22.74 10.66
C TYR A 248 -17.27 22.63 10.45
N LEU A 249 -17.68 21.62 9.67
CA LEU A 249 -19.06 21.27 9.39
C LEU A 249 -19.30 19.79 9.67
N GLY A 250 -20.33 19.46 10.44
CA GLY A 250 -20.72 18.08 10.66
C GLY A 250 -20.85 17.74 12.14
N PRO A 251 -20.96 16.44 12.45
CA PRO A 251 -20.98 15.30 11.52
C PRO A 251 -22.29 15.22 10.70
N VAL A 252 -22.18 14.78 9.45
CA VAL A 252 -23.29 14.60 8.49
C VAL A 252 -23.43 13.12 8.15
N ASP A 253 -24.65 12.61 8.08
CA ASP A 253 -24.93 11.24 7.64
C ASP A 253 -24.61 11.08 6.15
N GLY A 254 -23.53 10.32 5.85
CA GLY A 254 -22.99 10.12 4.51
C GLY A 254 -23.81 9.17 3.63
N HIS A 255 -24.77 8.44 4.21
CA HIS A 255 -25.69 7.58 3.45
C HIS A 255 -27.03 8.26 3.15
N ASN A 256 -27.23 9.49 3.59
CA ASN A 256 -28.47 10.23 3.38
C ASN A 256 -28.26 11.42 2.44
N LEU A 257 -28.67 11.27 1.17
CA LEU A 257 -28.60 12.34 0.17
C LEU A 257 -29.41 13.58 0.56
N ASP A 258 -30.49 13.46 1.36
CA ASP A 258 -31.27 14.60 1.83
C ASP A 258 -30.48 15.47 2.82
N HIS A 259 -29.43 14.90 3.44
CA HIS A 259 -28.49 15.63 4.29
C HIS A 259 -27.27 16.12 3.52
N LEU A 260 -26.68 15.27 2.67
CA LEU A 260 -25.46 15.58 1.93
C LEU A 260 -25.64 16.67 0.86
N LEU A 261 -26.69 16.56 0.03
CA LEU A 261 -26.87 17.45 -1.11
C LEU A 261 -27.02 18.92 -0.70
N PRO A 262 -27.85 19.28 0.30
CA PRO A 262 -27.95 20.68 0.75
C PRO A 262 -26.63 21.24 1.26
N VAL A 263 -25.86 20.45 2.01
CA VAL A 263 -24.57 20.89 2.56
C VAL A 263 -23.57 21.13 1.43
N LEU A 264 -23.43 20.18 0.49
CA LEU A 264 -22.49 20.31 -0.63
C LEU A 264 -22.88 21.45 -1.58
N ARG A 265 -24.19 21.65 -1.86
CA ARG A 265 -24.68 22.77 -2.67
C ARG A 265 -24.39 24.13 -2.01
N ASN A 266 -24.50 24.20 -0.68
CA ASN A 266 -24.15 25.40 0.06
C ASN A 266 -22.65 25.67 0.01
N LEU A 267 -21.80 24.64 0.14
CA LEU A 267 -20.35 24.77 0.01
C LEU A 267 -19.93 25.20 -1.40
N GLN A 268 -20.55 24.65 -2.45
CA GLN A 268 -20.28 25.05 -3.84
C GLN A 268 -20.57 26.52 -4.08
N ASN A 269 -21.69 27.03 -3.54
CA ASN A 269 -22.17 28.40 -3.72
C ASN A 269 -21.60 29.38 -2.68
N SER A 270 -20.82 28.91 -1.71
CA SER A 270 -20.25 29.73 -0.65
C SER A 270 -19.15 30.63 -1.21
N LYS A 271 -19.14 31.88 -0.70
CA LYS A 271 -18.04 32.85 -0.89
C LYS A 271 -17.00 32.74 0.24
N TRP A 272 -16.98 31.63 0.95
CA TRP A 272 -16.00 31.41 2.01
C TRP A 272 -14.59 31.25 1.40
N ASP A 273 -13.64 32.05 1.86
CA ASP A 273 -12.30 32.14 1.28
C ASP A 273 -11.27 31.24 1.99
N GLY A 274 -11.62 30.61 3.12
CA GLY A 274 -10.74 29.75 3.90
C GLY A 274 -10.97 28.25 3.67
N PRO A 275 -10.18 27.39 4.35
CA PRO A 275 -10.35 25.96 4.28
C PRO A 275 -11.59 25.47 5.03
N VAL A 276 -12.28 24.49 4.46
CA VAL A 276 -13.48 23.87 5.05
C VAL A 276 -13.19 22.42 5.37
N PHE A 277 -13.64 21.99 6.55
CA PHE A 277 -13.57 20.61 7.00
C PHE A 277 -14.97 20.03 7.18
N LEU A 278 -15.40 19.19 6.24
CA LEU A 278 -16.70 18.52 6.28
C LEU A 278 -16.55 17.11 6.85
N HIS A 279 -17.10 16.87 8.03
CA HIS A 279 -17.12 15.56 8.67
C HIS A 279 -18.36 14.77 8.23
N VAL A 280 -18.13 13.68 7.49
CA VAL A 280 -19.18 12.79 6.94
C VAL A 280 -19.02 11.41 7.57
N VAL A 281 -20.10 10.89 8.14
CA VAL A 281 -20.15 9.58 8.78
C VAL A 281 -20.72 8.55 7.83
N THR A 282 -19.99 7.48 7.58
CA THR A 282 -20.41 6.38 6.70
C THR A 282 -20.25 5.03 7.38
N LYS A 283 -20.61 3.97 6.67
CA LYS A 283 -20.38 2.58 7.09
C LYS A 283 -19.69 1.81 5.96
N LYS A 284 -18.54 1.25 6.26
CA LYS A 284 -17.83 0.37 5.32
C LYS A 284 -18.68 -0.86 4.99
N GLY A 285 -18.79 -1.20 3.70
CA GLY A 285 -19.62 -2.33 3.26
C GLY A 285 -21.12 -2.05 3.18
N TYR A 286 -21.56 -0.82 3.38
CA TYR A 286 -22.98 -0.42 3.46
C TYR A 286 -23.81 -0.87 2.26
N GLY A 287 -24.99 -1.48 2.57
CA GLY A 287 -25.96 -1.93 1.59
C GLY A 287 -25.63 -3.27 0.91
N TYR A 288 -24.61 -4.01 1.41
CA TYR A 288 -24.33 -5.37 1.00
C TYR A 288 -24.13 -6.26 2.24
N GLU A 289 -25.14 -7.03 2.59
CA GLU A 289 -25.23 -7.77 3.85
C GLU A 289 -24.01 -8.66 4.16
N PRO A 290 -23.42 -9.41 3.18
CA PRO A 290 -22.21 -10.19 3.45
C PRO A 290 -21.02 -9.32 3.89
N ALA A 291 -20.85 -8.11 3.31
CA ALA A 291 -19.80 -7.19 3.70
C ALA A 291 -20.08 -6.56 5.08
N GLU A 292 -21.33 -6.21 5.37
CA GLU A 292 -21.70 -5.63 6.67
C GLU A 292 -21.50 -6.61 7.84
N LYS A 293 -21.65 -7.93 7.59
CA LYS A 293 -21.45 -8.98 8.59
C LYS A 293 -20.00 -9.42 8.75
N SER A 294 -19.15 -9.24 7.76
CA SER A 294 -17.75 -9.62 7.82
C SER A 294 -16.96 -8.73 8.80
N GLU A 295 -15.99 -9.30 9.50
CA GLU A 295 -15.12 -8.56 10.43
C GLU A 295 -14.30 -7.47 9.71
N ASP A 296 -13.75 -7.79 8.53
CA ASP A 296 -12.95 -6.88 7.70
C ASP A 296 -13.81 -5.96 6.82
N LYS A 297 -15.15 -6.10 6.88
CA LYS A 297 -16.11 -5.34 6.05
C LYS A 297 -15.79 -5.42 4.56
N TYR A 298 -15.23 -6.55 4.11
CA TYR A 298 -14.77 -6.75 2.74
C TYR A 298 -13.78 -5.66 2.30
N HIS A 299 -12.82 -5.35 3.16
CA HIS A 299 -11.75 -4.39 2.82
C HIS A 299 -11.04 -4.78 1.54
N GLY A 300 -10.58 -6.03 1.46
CA GLY A 300 -9.99 -6.61 0.26
C GLY A 300 -10.50 -8.03 0.06
N VAL A 301 -11.13 -8.29 -1.09
CA VAL A 301 -11.77 -9.58 -1.38
C VAL A 301 -11.15 -10.27 -2.58
N SER A 302 -11.11 -11.60 -2.55
CA SER A 302 -10.94 -12.43 -3.74
C SER A 302 -12.26 -12.46 -4.55
N LYS A 303 -12.30 -13.21 -5.65
CA LYS A 303 -13.55 -13.48 -6.36
C LYS A 303 -14.56 -14.13 -5.40
N PHE A 304 -15.83 -13.77 -5.51
CA PHE A 304 -16.84 -14.25 -4.58
C PHE A 304 -18.21 -14.43 -5.24
N ASN A 305 -19.07 -15.23 -4.61
CA ASN A 305 -20.46 -15.38 -5.02
C ASN A 305 -21.28 -14.20 -4.47
N VAL A 306 -21.97 -13.46 -5.34
CA VAL A 306 -22.75 -12.26 -4.96
C VAL A 306 -23.87 -12.59 -3.98
N ILE A 307 -24.48 -13.78 -4.06
CA ILE A 307 -25.63 -14.15 -3.23
C ILE A 307 -25.17 -14.59 -1.83
N THR A 308 -24.16 -15.46 -1.75
CA THR A 308 -23.70 -16.04 -0.48
C THR A 308 -22.57 -15.23 0.19
N GLY A 309 -21.87 -14.39 -0.56
CA GLY A 309 -20.66 -13.71 -0.10
C GLY A 309 -19.42 -14.61 -0.01
N GLU A 310 -19.52 -15.91 -0.32
CA GLU A 310 -18.38 -16.83 -0.21
C GLU A 310 -17.27 -16.48 -1.19
N GLN A 311 -16.07 -16.30 -0.65
CA GLN A 311 -14.88 -15.98 -1.41
C GLN A 311 -14.15 -17.24 -1.89
N VAL A 312 -13.57 -17.17 -3.09
CA VAL A 312 -12.71 -18.23 -3.61
C VAL A 312 -11.44 -18.31 -2.75
N LYS A 313 -11.22 -19.48 -2.14
CA LYS A 313 -10.02 -19.74 -1.32
C LYS A 313 -8.84 -20.15 -2.21
N SER A 314 -7.63 -19.82 -1.78
CA SER A 314 -6.41 -20.36 -2.40
C SER A 314 -6.38 -21.88 -2.29
N SER A 315 -5.93 -22.54 -3.34
CA SER A 315 -5.76 -24.00 -3.39
C SER A 315 -4.37 -24.47 -2.92
N SER A 316 -3.46 -23.56 -2.62
CA SER A 316 -2.10 -23.94 -2.20
C SER A 316 -2.10 -24.60 -0.83
N LYS A 317 -1.21 -25.59 -0.69
CA LYS A 317 -0.95 -26.29 0.58
C LYS A 317 0.22 -25.67 1.35
N ALA A 318 1.05 -24.85 0.69
CA ALA A 318 2.18 -24.18 1.33
C ALA A 318 1.69 -22.99 2.18
N PRO A 319 2.29 -22.73 3.34
CA PRO A 319 1.97 -21.55 4.12
C PRO A 319 2.45 -20.28 3.41
N SER A 320 1.76 -19.15 3.64
CA SER A 320 2.26 -17.86 3.18
C SER A 320 3.50 -17.44 3.96
N TYR A 321 4.41 -16.71 3.31
CA TYR A 321 5.60 -16.15 3.98
C TYR A 321 5.24 -15.32 5.21
N THR A 322 4.19 -14.51 5.14
CA THR A 322 3.66 -13.75 6.28
C THR A 322 3.31 -14.64 7.47
N LYS A 323 2.66 -15.80 7.23
CA LYS A 323 2.31 -16.75 8.29
C LYS A 323 3.54 -17.47 8.85
N VAL A 324 4.52 -17.78 7.98
CA VAL A 324 5.80 -18.36 8.40
C VAL A 324 6.54 -17.38 9.32
N PHE A 325 6.64 -16.10 8.93
CA PHE A 325 7.22 -15.04 9.76
C PHE A 325 6.56 -14.96 11.13
N ALA A 326 5.23 -14.82 11.17
CA ALA A 326 4.49 -14.69 12.42
C ALA A 326 4.72 -15.88 13.36
N ASN A 327 4.62 -17.11 12.85
CA ASN A 327 4.83 -18.33 13.65
C ASN A 327 6.27 -18.47 14.16
N ALA A 328 7.26 -18.13 13.33
CA ALA A 328 8.65 -18.15 13.73
C ALA A 328 8.93 -17.11 14.83
N LEU A 329 8.41 -15.89 14.67
CA LEU A 329 8.55 -14.84 15.68
C LEU A 329 7.90 -15.22 17.01
N ILE A 330 6.68 -15.79 16.98
CA ILE A 330 5.98 -16.32 18.16
C ILE A 330 6.84 -17.38 18.87
N LYS A 331 7.43 -18.33 18.12
CA LYS A 331 8.29 -19.39 18.67
C LYS A 331 9.49 -18.82 19.42
N HIS A 332 10.12 -17.79 18.89
CA HIS A 332 11.23 -17.09 19.54
C HIS A 332 10.77 -16.25 20.74
N ALA A 333 9.66 -15.51 20.61
CA ALA A 333 9.13 -14.65 21.65
C ALA A 333 8.63 -15.41 22.90
N LYS A 334 8.26 -16.69 22.76
CA LYS A 334 7.97 -17.59 23.91
C LYS A 334 9.20 -17.81 24.77
N LYS A 335 10.40 -17.73 24.20
CA LYS A 335 11.69 -17.96 24.90
C LYS A 335 12.38 -16.66 25.32
N ASP A 336 12.16 -15.56 24.58
CA ASP A 336 12.79 -14.27 24.82
C ASP A 336 11.73 -13.17 25.01
N LYS A 337 11.63 -12.68 26.26
CA LYS A 337 10.66 -11.63 26.63
C LYS A 337 11.03 -10.24 26.10
N SER A 338 12.26 -10.03 25.63
CA SER A 338 12.69 -8.76 25.05
C SER A 338 12.17 -8.53 23.63
N ILE A 339 11.68 -9.58 22.96
CA ILE A 339 11.11 -9.47 21.62
C ILE A 339 9.78 -8.74 21.67
N VAL A 340 9.67 -7.66 20.88
CA VAL A 340 8.45 -6.87 20.68
C VAL A 340 8.22 -6.66 19.18
N ALA A 341 6.97 -6.45 18.78
CA ALA A 341 6.58 -6.30 17.39
C ALA A 341 5.84 -4.99 17.16
N VAL A 342 6.20 -4.28 16.09
CA VAL A 342 5.62 -3.00 15.70
C VAL A 342 5.13 -3.09 14.27
N THR A 343 3.91 -2.60 14.00
CA THR A 343 3.37 -2.45 12.65
C THR A 343 2.69 -1.10 12.48
N ALA A 344 2.50 -0.67 11.24
CA ALA A 344 1.80 0.56 10.89
C ALA A 344 0.47 0.24 10.19
N ALA A 345 -0.60 0.06 10.96
CA ALA A 345 -1.96 -0.25 10.53
C ALA A 345 -2.14 -1.55 9.72
N MET A 346 -1.16 -2.46 9.77
CA MET A 346 -1.16 -3.68 8.93
C MET A 346 -1.00 -4.97 9.77
N PRO A 347 -1.72 -5.16 10.89
CA PRO A 347 -1.50 -6.34 11.75
C PRO A 347 -1.73 -7.66 11.01
N SER A 348 -2.87 -7.86 10.34
CA SER A 348 -3.15 -9.07 9.58
C SER A 348 -2.28 -9.19 8.32
N GLY A 349 -1.96 -8.07 7.68
CA GLY A 349 -1.13 -8.02 6.49
C GLY A 349 0.33 -8.45 6.74
N THR A 350 0.86 -8.20 7.93
CA THR A 350 2.19 -8.60 8.36
C THR A 350 2.20 -9.87 9.24
N GLY A 351 1.01 -10.41 9.57
CA GLY A 351 0.84 -11.57 10.46
C GLY A 351 0.97 -11.24 11.94
N LEU A 352 1.11 -9.97 12.30
CA LEU A 352 1.23 -9.56 13.71
C LEU A 352 -0.08 -9.67 14.49
N ASP A 353 -1.23 -9.83 13.82
CA ASP A 353 -2.49 -10.24 14.46
C ASP A 353 -2.38 -11.61 15.16
N LEU A 354 -1.58 -12.53 14.62
CA LEU A 354 -1.28 -13.82 15.25
C LEU A 354 -0.34 -13.64 16.44
N PHE A 355 0.65 -12.75 16.32
CA PHE A 355 1.57 -12.43 17.41
C PHE A 355 0.85 -11.70 18.55
N GLU A 356 -0.08 -10.80 18.25
CA GLU A 356 -0.88 -10.05 19.22
C GLU A 356 -1.77 -10.96 20.08
N LYS A 357 -2.36 -12.00 19.48
CA LYS A 357 -3.17 -12.99 20.22
C LYS A 357 -2.37 -13.70 21.32
N GLU A 358 -1.09 -13.95 21.10
CA GLU A 358 -0.18 -14.58 22.07
C GLU A 358 0.46 -13.54 23.01
N PHE A 359 0.77 -12.34 22.51
CA PHE A 359 1.53 -11.31 23.21
C PHE A 359 0.94 -9.91 23.07
N PRO A 360 -0.28 -9.64 23.55
CA PRO A 360 -0.97 -8.36 23.33
C PRO A 360 -0.20 -7.15 23.93
N LYS A 361 0.56 -7.34 25.03
CA LYS A 361 1.37 -6.28 25.63
C LYS A 361 2.73 -6.04 24.96
N ARG A 362 3.07 -6.84 23.95
CA ARG A 362 4.33 -6.75 23.19
C ARG A 362 4.10 -6.50 21.70
N THR A 363 2.85 -6.23 21.33
CA THR A 363 2.45 -5.86 19.98
C THR A 363 1.99 -4.41 19.97
N PHE A 364 2.49 -3.64 19.02
CA PHE A 364 2.20 -2.22 18.87
C PHE A 364 1.78 -1.93 17.43
N ASP A 365 0.50 -1.65 17.24
CA ASP A 365 0.00 -1.02 16.02
C ASP A 365 -0.04 0.50 16.25
N VAL A 366 0.72 1.24 15.46
CA VAL A 366 0.85 2.70 15.60
C VAL A 366 -0.06 3.49 14.65
N GLY A 367 -0.98 2.81 13.96
CA GLY A 367 -1.77 3.42 12.89
C GLY A 367 -0.93 3.60 11.61
N ILE A 368 -1.45 4.36 10.64
CA ILE A 368 -0.73 4.61 9.37
C ILE A 368 0.36 5.66 9.61
N ALA A 369 1.42 5.25 10.30
CA ALA A 369 2.48 6.14 10.79
C ALA A 369 3.86 5.43 10.76
N GLU A 370 4.33 5.07 9.57
CA GLU A 370 5.58 4.32 9.37
C GLU A 370 6.80 5.03 9.97
N GLN A 371 6.86 6.36 9.84
CA GLN A 371 7.90 7.19 10.45
C GLN A 371 7.94 6.99 11.96
N HIS A 372 6.76 7.11 12.62
CA HIS A 372 6.63 6.88 14.05
C HIS A 372 6.99 5.42 14.42
N ALA A 373 6.57 4.43 13.63
CA ALA A 373 6.88 3.02 13.85
C ALA A 373 8.39 2.78 13.96
N VAL A 374 9.16 3.36 13.05
CA VAL A 374 10.63 3.18 13.01
C VAL A 374 11.30 3.87 14.20
N THR A 375 10.98 5.14 14.46
CA THR A 375 11.56 5.88 15.60
C THR A 375 11.13 5.26 16.95
N PHE A 376 9.89 4.80 17.07
CA PHE A 376 9.39 4.10 18.26
C PHE A 376 10.14 2.79 18.50
N ALA A 377 10.38 2.00 17.45
CA ALA A 377 11.20 0.79 17.52
C ALA A 377 12.65 1.13 17.93
N ALA A 378 13.23 2.19 17.37
CA ALA A 378 14.55 2.68 17.74
C ALA A 378 14.62 3.03 19.24
N GLY A 379 13.63 3.76 19.76
CA GLY A 379 13.53 4.08 21.19
C GLY A 379 13.48 2.84 22.08
N MET A 380 12.72 1.81 21.69
CA MET A 380 12.69 0.53 22.43
C MET A 380 14.04 -0.21 22.39
N ALA A 381 14.74 -0.17 21.26
CA ALA A 381 16.05 -0.79 21.11
C ALA A 381 17.09 -0.16 22.07
N THR A 382 17.05 1.15 22.30
CA THR A 382 17.94 1.82 23.27
C THR A 382 17.75 1.32 24.71
N ARG A 383 16.63 0.68 25.02
CA ARG A 383 16.30 0.12 26.33
C ARG A 383 16.47 -1.40 26.39
N GLY A 384 17.18 -1.99 25.41
CA GLY A 384 17.51 -3.41 25.39
C GLY A 384 16.38 -4.31 24.88
N MET A 385 15.29 -3.75 24.35
CA MET A 385 14.29 -4.55 23.68
C MET A 385 14.78 -4.97 22.28
N LYS A 386 14.20 -6.04 21.75
CA LYS A 386 14.45 -6.55 20.41
C LYS A 386 13.25 -6.27 19.52
N PRO A 387 13.08 -5.04 19.01
CA PRO A 387 11.93 -4.67 18.19
C PRO A 387 12.04 -5.27 16.79
N PHE A 388 10.94 -5.86 16.34
CA PHE A 388 10.68 -6.22 14.95
C PHE A 388 9.71 -5.20 14.36
N ALA A 389 10.18 -4.35 13.46
CA ALA A 389 9.37 -3.43 12.69
C ALA A 389 8.89 -4.16 11.42
N ALA A 390 7.64 -4.67 11.46
CA ALA A 390 7.04 -5.39 10.35
C ALA A 390 6.25 -4.43 9.46
N ILE A 391 6.84 -4.05 8.34
CA ILE A 391 6.33 -3.03 7.42
C ILE A 391 6.48 -3.53 5.98
N TYR A 392 5.51 -3.25 5.11
CA TYR A 392 5.64 -3.58 3.69
C TYR A 392 6.77 -2.79 3.03
N SER A 393 7.47 -3.42 2.11
CA SER A 393 8.59 -2.81 1.38
C SER A 393 8.23 -1.42 0.82
N THR A 394 7.09 -1.30 0.12
CA THR A 394 6.64 -0.03 -0.45
C THR A 394 6.32 1.03 0.61
N PHE A 395 5.79 0.64 1.79
CA PHE A 395 5.42 1.58 2.85
C PHE A 395 6.62 2.03 3.69
N LEU A 396 7.67 1.21 3.80
CA LEU A 396 8.90 1.58 4.49
C LEU A 396 9.62 2.77 3.83
N GLN A 397 9.36 3.04 2.55
CA GLN A 397 9.86 4.23 1.84
C GLN A 397 9.49 5.53 2.57
N ARG A 398 8.29 5.58 3.20
CA ARG A 398 7.83 6.77 3.95
C ARG A 398 8.67 7.04 5.20
N ALA A 399 9.33 6.03 5.74
CA ALA A 399 10.14 6.12 6.96
C ALA A 399 11.65 6.04 6.68
N TYR A 400 12.08 6.27 5.44
CA TYR A 400 13.49 6.11 5.07
C TYR A 400 14.42 7.05 5.86
N ASP A 401 14.02 8.30 6.08
CA ASP A 401 14.79 9.23 6.91
C ASP A 401 14.99 8.68 8.34
N GLN A 402 13.95 8.12 8.95
CA GLN A 402 14.03 7.53 10.29
C GLN A 402 14.88 6.26 10.31
N VAL A 403 14.88 5.47 9.23
CA VAL A 403 15.81 4.34 9.09
C VAL A 403 17.25 4.82 9.05
N VAL A 404 17.54 5.92 8.35
CA VAL A 404 18.88 6.51 8.28
C VAL A 404 19.27 7.16 9.60
N HIS A 405 18.50 8.15 10.03
CA HIS A 405 18.86 9.05 11.14
C HIS A 405 18.68 8.39 12.51
N ASP A 406 17.50 7.80 12.75
CA ASP A 406 17.14 7.31 14.08
C ASP A 406 17.68 5.90 14.36
N VAL A 407 17.99 5.13 13.32
CA VAL A 407 18.42 3.74 13.45
C VAL A 407 19.85 3.52 12.99
N ALA A 408 20.16 3.76 11.70
CA ALA A 408 21.45 3.37 11.12
C ALA A 408 22.62 4.21 11.64
N ILE A 409 22.51 5.52 11.71
CA ILE A 409 23.56 6.42 12.26
C ILE A 409 23.86 6.07 13.72
N GLN A 410 22.85 5.68 14.49
CA GLN A 410 22.99 5.33 15.89
C GLN A 410 23.34 3.85 16.11
N SER A 411 23.47 3.05 15.05
CA SER A 411 23.72 1.60 15.09
C SER A 411 22.76 0.84 16.01
N LEU A 412 21.48 1.24 16.06
CA LEU A 412 20.49 0.61 16.94
C LEU A 412 20.00 -0.72 16.34
N PRO A 413 19.91 -1.78 17.13
CA PRO A 413 19.56 -3.12 16.65
C PRO A 413 18.05 -3.29 16.43
N VAL A 414 17.47 -2.46 15.56
CA VAL A 414 16.11 -2.64 15.05
C VAL A 414 16.12 -3.71 13.96
N ARG A 415 15.14 -4.60 13.99
CA ARG A 415 14.98 -5.69 13.03
C ARG A 415 13.80 -5.36 12.12
N PHE A 416 14.09 -5.09 10.84
CA PHE A 416 13.08 -4.78 9.84
C PHE A 416 12.62 -6.08 9.16
N ALA A 417 11.37 -6.48 9.43
CA ALA A 417 10.70 -7.57 8.72
C ALA A 417 9.95 -6.94 7.53
N ILE A 418 10.56 -7.01 6.34
CA ILE A 418 10.07 -6.34 5.15
C ILE A 418 9.20 -7.31 4.35
N ASP A 419 7.89 -7.19 4.53
CA ASP A 419 6.90 -7.99 3.78
C ASP A 419 6.62 -7.36 2.40
N ARG A 420 6.13 -8.13 1.44
CA ARG A 420 5.80 -7.71 0.07
C ARG A 420 7.02 -7.15 -0.68
N ALA A 421 8.18 -7.74 -0.50
CA ALA A 421 9.35 -7.45 -1.33
C ALA A 421 9.14 -8.00 -2.76
N GLY A 422 9.66 -7.31 -3.77
CA GLY A 422 9.48 -7.69 -5.17
C GLY A 422 8.11 -7.33 -5.74
N GLN A 423 7.65 -8.06 -6.75
CA GLN A 423 6.37 -7.82 -7.41
C GLN A 423 5.21 -8.33 -6.56
N VAL A 424 4.10 -7.59 -6.53
CA VAL A 424 2.96 -7.87 -5.65
C VAL A 424 1.66 -8.21 -6.38
N GLY A 425 1.68 -8.22 -7.70
CA GLY A 425 0.53 -8.63 -8.50
C GLY A 425 -0.47 -7.51 -8.76
N ALA A 426 -1.70 -7.71 -8.34
CA ALA A 426 -2.87 -6.90 -8.73
C ALA A 426 -2.85 -5.43 -8.26
N ASP A 427 -2.01 -5.06 -7.29
CA ASP A 427 -1.89 -3.68 -6.83
C ASP A 427 -0.83 -2.88 -7.62
N GLY A 428 0.01 -3.57 -8.41
CA GLY A 428 0.94 -2.98 -9.37
C GLY A 428 2.03 -2.10 -8.76
N ALA A 429 2.48 -1.13 -9.52
CA ALA A 429 3.64 -0.29 -9.25
C ALA A 429 3.62 0.42 -7.89
N THR A 430 2.43 0.79 -7.40
CA THR A 430 2.29 1.52 -6.14
C THR A 430 2.56 0.67 -4.90
N HIS A 431 2.47 -0.66 -5.03
CA HIS A 431 2.66 -1.61 -3.94
C HIS A 431 3.88 -2.52 -4.14
N ALA A 432 4.55 -2.46 -5.31
CA ALA A 432 5.74 -3.25 -5.59
C ALA A 432 6.89 -2.89 -4.63
N GLY A 433 7.54 -3.92 -4.10
CA GLY A 433 8.71 -3.81 -3.24
C GLY A 433 10.00 -3.75 -4.06
N SER A 434 10.15 -2.68 -4.86
CA SER A 434 11.24 -2.59 -5.84
C SER A 434 12.48 -1.88 -5.32
N PHE A 435 12.39 -1.09 -4.24
CA PHE A 435 13.44 -0.13 -3.89
C PHE A 435 14.15 -0.39 -2.57
N ASP A 436 13.64 -1.28 -1.73
CA ASP A 436 14.19 -1.57 -0.39
C ASP A 436 15.66 -2.02 -0.44
N LEU A 437 16.04 -2.90 -1.38
CA LEU A 437 17.44 -3.30 -1.55
C LEU A 437 18.33 -2.08 -1.85
N THR A 438 17.90 -1.23 -2.77
CA THR A 438 18.69 -0.08 -3.21
C THR A 438 18.97 0.87 -2.05
N TYR A 439 17.94 1.32 -1.32
CA TYR A 439 18.14 2.32 -0.27
C TYR A 439 18.72 1.73 1.03
N LEU A 440 18.50 0.46 1.34
CA LEU A 440 19.09 -0.16 2.54
C LEU A 440 20.55 -0.56 2.31
N CYS A 441 20.92 -1.04 1.13
CA CYS A 441 22.31 -1.41 0.83
C CYS A 441 23.26 -0.22 0.80
N THR A 442 22.78 1.02 0.66
CA THR A 442 23.62 2.22 0.75
C THR A 442 24.03 2.58 2.18
N LEU A 443 23.27 2.12 3.20
CA LEU A 443 23.49 2.54 4.58
C LEU A 443 24.68 1.82 5.22
N PRO A 444 25.64 2.55 5.85
CA PRO A 444 26.73 1.93 6.59
C PRO A 444 26.24 1.01 7.72
N ASN A 445 26.95 -0.06 8.00
CA ASN A 445 26.71 -1.02 9.08
C ASN A 445 25.32 -1.72 9.06
N PHE A 446 24.56 -1.60 8.00
CA PHE A 446 23.27 -2.23 7.85
C PHE A 446 23.43 -3.66 7.31
N ILE A 447 22.76 -4.64 7.91
CA ILE A 447 22.71 -6.01 7.41
C ILE A 447 21.40 -6.20 6.65
N VAL A 448 21.47 -6.66 5.39
CA VAL A 448 20.30 -6.89 4.55
C VAL A 448 20.29 -8.33 4.05
N MET A 449 19.29 -9.08 4.47
CA MET A 449 19.07 -10.51 4.15
C MET A 449 17.88 -10.68 3.21
N ALA A 450 17.94 -11.67 2.34
CA ALA A 450 16.85 -12.08 1.50
C ALA A 450 16.74 -13.63 1.48
N PRO A 451 15.88 -14.21 2.31
CA PRO A 451 15.67 -15.65 2.35
C PRO A 451 15.04 -16.15 1.06
N SER A 452 15.48 -17.32 0.60
CA SER A 452 15.06 -17.93 -0.66
C SER A 452 13.83 -18.85 -0.52
N SER A 453 13.49 -19.27 0.71
CA SER A 453 12.37 -20.18 1.01
C SER A 453 11.79 -19.91 2.40
N GLU A 454 10.75 -20.67 2.77
CA GLU A 454 10.13 -20.64 4.10
C GLU A 454 11.11 -21.02 5.20
N ASN A 455 11.94 -22.04 4.94
CA ASN A 455 12.96 -22.48 5.92
C ASN A 455 14.05 -21.43 6.08
N GLU A 456 14.53 -20.85 4.97
CA GLU A 456 15.53 -19.79 4.98
C GLU A 456 14.97 -18.50 5.64
N LEU A 457 13.64 -18.23 5.56
CA LEU A 457 13.03 -17.15 6.32
C LEU A 457 13.12 -17.39 7.84
N CYS A 458 12.87 -18.61 8.30
CA CYS A 458 13.06 -18.94 9.73
C CYS A 458 14.52 -18.78 10.16
N ASN A 459 15.47 -19.14 9.29
CA ASN A 459 16.90 -18.97 9.53
C ASN A 459 17.31 -17.49 9.60
N SER A 460 16.79 -16.64 8.72
CA SER A 460 17.06 -15.19 8.73
C SER A 460 16.49 -14.50 9.97
N ILE A 461 15.31 -14.91 10.46
CA ILE A 461 14.74 -14.42 11.73
C ILE A 461 15.64 -14.81 12.90
N ALA A 462 16.06 -16.07 12.97
CA ALA A 462 16.96 -16.55 14.03
C ALA A 462 18.30 -15.81 13.97
N THR A 463 18.86 -15.60 12.79
CA THR A 463 20.09 -14.83 12.58
C THR A 463 19.95 -13.39 13.06
N SER A 464 18.84 -12.72 12.72
CA SER A 464 18.58 -11.33 13.13
C SER A 464 18.53 -11.15 14.66
N LEU A 465 18.09 -12.18 15.40
CA LEU A 465 18.06 -12.16 16.86
C LEU A 465 19.46 -12.18 17.51
N HIS A 466 20.48 -12.59 16.77
CA HIS A 466 21.88 -12.59 17.23
C HIS A 466 22.62 -11.30 16.87
N ILE A 467 22.00 -10.42 16.05
CA ILE A 467 22.56 -9.11 15.70
C ILE A 467 22.05 -8.10 16.73
N ASN A 468 22.93 -7.67 17.65
CA ASN A 468 22.57 -6.79 18.77
C ASN A 468 23.37 -5.47 18.81
N ASP A 469 24.19 -5.20 17.81
CA ASP A 469 25.09 -4.06 17.72
C ASP A 469 24.79 -3.13 16.53
N ARG A 470 23.85 -3.52 15.66
CA ARG A 470 23.50 -2.79 14.45
C ARG A 470 22.13 -3.19 13.89
N PRO A 471 21.54 -2.38 13.00
CA PRO A 471 20.27 -2.74 12.36
C PRO A 471 20.40 -3.91 11.38
N SER A 472 19.31 -4.65 11.25
CA SER A 472 19.19 -5.73 10.27
C SER A 472 17.81 -5.71 9.60
N ALA A 473 17.77 -6.11 8.33
CA ALA A 473 16.55 -6.33 7.59
C ALA A 473 16.55 -7.72 6.96
N PHE A 474 15.38 -8.32 6.89
CA PHE A 474 15.14 -9.49 6.04
C PHE A 474 13.86 -9.26 5.25
N ARG A 475 13.92 -9.55 3.94
CA ARG A 475 12.85 -9.24 2.98
C ARG A 475 12.28 -10.50 2.38
N TYR A 476 10.97 -10.58 2.28
CA TYR A 476 10.25 -11.74 1.74
C TYR A 476 9.02 -11.31 0.92
N PRO A 477 8.63 -12.13 -0.09
CA PRO A 477 7.58 -11.73 -1.01
C PRO A 477 6.18 -11.88 -0.45
N ARG A 478 5.21 -11.29 -1.14
CA ARG A 478 3.80 -11.61 -1.00
C ARG A 478 3.52 -13.01 -1.55
N GLY A 479 2.71 -13.78 -0.85
CA GLY A 479 2.19 -15.06 -1.34
C GLY A 479 2.68 -16.25 -0.53
N GLU A 480 2.50 -17.41 -1.14
CA GLU A 480 2.77 -18.69 -0.51
C GLU A 480 4.20 -19.14 -0.83
N GLY A 481 4.77 -19.92 0.07
CA GLY A 481 6.08 -20.50 -0.11
C GLY A 481 6.11 -21.58 -1.20
N ILE A 482 7.28 -22.16 -1.36
CA ILE A 482 7.51 -23.24 -2.33
C ILE A 482 7.16 -24.63 -1.78
N GLY A 483 6.74 -24.73 -0.51
CA GLY A 483 6.41 -25.96 0.20
C GLY A 483 7.62 -26.67 0.79
N GLU A 484 8.72 -25.95 1.05
CA GLU A 484 9.89 -26.51 1.70
C GLU A 484 9.60 -26.86 3.16
N LYS A 485 10.14 -27.98 3.63
CA LYS A 485 10.02 -28.40 5.03
C LYS A 485 10.76 -27.41 5.94
N ILE A 486 10.04 -26.83 6.87
CA ILE A 486 10.64 -25.95 7.89
C ILE A 486 11.28 -26.82 8.98
N ASN A 487 12.55 -26.56 9.27
CA ASN A 487 13.30 -27.25 10.30
C ASN A 487 12.83 -26.83 11.71
N GLU A 488 12.83 -27.78 12.64
CA GLU A 488 12.48 -27.49 14.04
C GLU A 488 13.43 -26.48 14.69
N LYS A 489 14.72 -26.59 14.38
CA LYS A 489 15.76 -25.67 14.83
C LYS A 489 16.26 -24.89 13.60
N PRO A 490 16.06 -23.57 13.56
CA PRO A 490 16.62 -22.77 12.49
C PRO A 490 18.15 -22.72 12.57
N GLU A 491 18.78 -22.64 11.40
CA GLU A 491 20.20 -22.36 11.25
C GLU A 491 20.46 -20.87 11.51
N ILE A 492 21.52 -20.57 12.25
CA ILE A 492 22.02 -19.20 12.41
C ILE A 492 23.10 -19.00 11.35
N TRP A 493 22.88 -18.06 10.44
CA TRP A 493 23.83 -17.80 9.37
C TRP A 493 25.04 -17.03 9.87
N GLU A 494 26.20 -17.37 9.36
CA GLU A 494 27.37 -16.50 9.45
C GLU A 494 27.13 -15.27 8.57
N ILE A 495 27.31 -14.08 9.17
CA ILE A 495 26.99 -12.81 8.51
C ILE A 495 27.84 -12.64 7.26
N GLY A 496 27.16 -12.35 6.12
CA GLY A 496 27.80 -12.14 4.85
C GLY A 496 28.26 -13.43 4.14
N LYS A 497 27.75 -14.60 4.55
CA LYS A 497 28.07 -15.87 3.88
C LYS A 497 26.94 -16.40 3.03
N GLY A 498 27.27 -16.62 1.74
CA GLY A 498 26.42 -17.33 0.79
C GLY A 498 26.47 -18.85 0.95
N LYS A 499 25.61 -19.54 0.24
CA LYS A 499 25.53 -21.01 0.24
C LYS A 499 25.63 -21.54 -1.20
N LEU A 500 26.61 -22.39 -1.46
CA LEU A 500 26.69 -23.14 -2.71
C LEU A 500 25.57 -24.20 -2.74
N ILE A 501 24.74 -24.14 -3.76
CA ILE A 501 23.59 -25.05 -3.92
C ILE A 501 23.88 -26.12 -4.97
N ARG A 502 24.54 -25.73 -6.06
CA ARG A 502 24.91 -26.63 -7.18
C ARG A 502 26.27 -26.22 -7.74
N GLU A 503 27.11 -27.19 -8.03
CA GLU A 503 28.38 -26.98 -8.73
C GLU A 503 28.20 -27.10 -10.24
N GLY A 504 28.94 -26.32 -10.99
CA GLY A 504 29.00 -26.28 -12.44
C GLY A 504 30.39 -25.80 -12.91
N SER A 505 30.50 -25.29 -14.14
CA SER A 505 31.83 -24.96 -14.68
C SER A 505 31.90 -23.57 -15.35
N LYS A 506 31.14 -23.30 -16.40
CA LYS A 506 31.29 -22.07 -17.20
C LYS A 506 30.46 -20.90 -16.72
N VAL A 507 29.25 -21.20 -16.27
CA VAL A 507 28.26 -20.20 -15.85
C VAL A 507 28.01 -20.33 -14.37
N CYS A 508 27.99 -19.21 -13.69
CA CYS A 508 27.56 -19.12 -12.29
C CYS A 508 26.35 -18.18 -12.16
N ILE A 509 25.32 -18.62 -11.45
CA ILE A 509 24.17 -17.81 -11.06
C ILE A 509 24.25 -17.56 -9.54
N LEU A 510 24.47 -16.31 -9.17
CA LEU A 510 24.46 -15.85 -7.79
C LEU A 510 23.10 -15.21 -7.52
N SER A 511 22.19 -15.98 -6.95
CA SER A 511 20.79 -15.62 -6.75
C SER A 511 20.56 -15.01 -5.38
N LEU A 512 19.76 -13.96 -5.30
CA LEU A 512 19.32 -13.36 -4.04
C LEU A 512 17.81 -13.58 -3.82
N GLY A 513 17.49 -14.19 -2.68
CA GLY A 513 16.09 -14.40 -2.26
C GLY A 513 15.35 -15.41 -3.12
N THR A 514 14.04 -15.23 -3.27
CA THR A 514 13.14 -16.23 -3.86
C THR A 514 13.38 -16.54 -5.33
N ARG A 515 14.23 -15.78 -6.03
CA ARG A 515 14.67 -16.10 -7.40
C ARG A 515 15.60 -17.32 -7.48
N LEU A 516 16.00 -17.88 -6.33
CA LEU A 516 16.76 -19.12 -6.29
C LEU A 516 16.02 -20.27 -7.01
N LYS A 517 14.70 -20.36 -6.87
CA LYS A 517 13.88 -21.35 -7.57
C LYS A 517 14.03 -21.24 -9.10
N ASP A 518 13.91 -20.02 -9.64
CA ASP A 518 14.05 -19.77 -11.08
C ASP A 518 15.48 -20.02 -11.57
N SER A 519 16.48 -19.71 -10.71
CA SER A 519 17.89 -19.97 -10.97
C SER A 519 18.19 -21.48 -11.07
N LEU A 520 17.56 -22.31 -10.24
CA LEU A 520 17.68 -23.76 -10.29
C LEU A 520 17.06 -24.32 -11.57
N VAL A 521 15.84 -23.87 -11.93
CA VAL A 521 15.20 -24.25 -13.19
C VAL A 521 16.07 -23.85 -14.40
N ALA A 522 16.59 -22.61 -14.39
CA ALA A 522 17.49 -22.14 -15.44
C ALA A 522 18.75 -23.01 -15.56
N SER A 523 19.34 -23.40 -14.42
CA SER A 523 20.55 -24.25 -14.41
C SER A 523 20.30 -25.65 -14.98
N GLU A 524 19.12 -26.23 -14.77
CA GLU A 524 18.73 -27.52 -15.34
C GLU A 524 18.59 -27.43 -16.86
N ILE A 525 17.94 -26.38 -17.35
CA ILE A 525 17.80 -26.13 -18.77
C ILE A 525 19.18 -25.87 -19.41
N LEU A 526 20.02 -25.04 -18.81
CA LEU A 526 21.37 -24.76 -19.31
C LEU A 526 22.24 -26.04 -19.36
N ALA A 527 22.09 -26.94 -18.39
CA ALA A 527 22.78 -28.23 -18.40
C ALA A 527 22.40 -29.09 -19.62
N SER A 528 21.13 -29.05 -20.06
CA SER A 528 20.70 -29.74 -21.28
C SER A 528 21.34 -29.19 -22.57
N TYR A 529 21.83 -27.94 -22.52
CA TYR A 529 22.64 -27.32 -23.59
C TYR A 529 24.15 -27.56 -23.43
N GLY A 530 24.56 -28.46 -22.55
CA GLY A 530 25.98 -28.74 -22.27
C GLY A 530 26.68 -27.66 -21.44
N LEU A 531 25.92 -26.87 -20.70
CA LEU A 531 26.40 -25.78 -19.84
C LEU A 531 26.08 -26.07 -18.36
N PRO A 532 26.79 -27.02 -17.72
CA PRO A 532 26.62 -27.24 -16.27
C PRO A 532 26.91 -25.95 -15.52
N THR A 533 25.89 -25.49 -14.76
CA THR A 533 25.84 -24.15 -14.17
C THR A 533 25.94 -24.21 -12.65
N THR A 534 26.84 -23.43 -12.08
CA THR A 534 26.94 -23.23 -10.65
C THR A 534 25.77 -22.34 -10.19
N VAL A 535 25.09 -22.73 -9.09
CA VAL A 535 24.03 -21.95 -8.47
C VAL A 535 24.37 -21.70 -7.00
N VAL A 536 24.32 -20.43 -6.61
CA VAL A 536 24.62 -19.98 -5.25
C VAL A 536 23.45 -19.18 -4.71
N ASP A 537 23.02 -19.46 -3.48
CA ASP A 537 22.14 -18.59 -2.71
C ASP A 537 23.02 -17.56 -1.99
N ALA A 538 22.89 -16.30 -2.37
CA ALA A 538 23.66 -15.21 -1.80
C ALA A 538 23.28 -14.92 -0.33
N ARG A 539 22.04 -15.21 0.10
CA ARG A 539 21.46 -14.95 1.43
C ARG A 539 21.50 -13.49 1.86
N PHE A 540 22.64 -12.81 1.63
CA PHE A 540 22.88 -11.41 2.04
C PHE A 540 23.05 -10.51 0.81
N ALA A 541 22.27 -9.44 0.77
CA ALA A 541 22.54 -8.33 -0.13
C ALA A 541 23.66 -7.44 0.43
N LYS A 542 23.79 -7.38 1.77
CA LYS A 542 24.84 -6.66 2.49
C LYS A 542 25.04 -7.26 3.90
N PRO A 543 26.30 -7.53 4.33
CA PRO A 543 27.49 -7.53 3.48
C PRO A 543 27.44 -8.69 2.46
N ILE A 544 28.12 -8.53 1.33
CA ILE A 544 28.29 -9.61 0.34
C ILE A 544 29.40 -10.57 0.77
N ASP A 545 29.35 -11.81 0.28
CA ASP A 545 30.45 -12.80 0.49
C ASP A 545 31.59 -12.55 -0.48
N GLU A 546 32.51 -11.65 -0.11
CA GLU A 546 33.65 -11.25 -0.95
C GLU A 546 34.56 -12.44 -1.34
N LEU A 547 34.79 -13.37 -0.39
CA LEU A 547 35.63 -14.55 -0.65
C LEU A 547 34.99 -15.48 -1.68
N LEU A 548 33.72 -15.81 -1.47
CA LEU A 548 32.97 -16.64 -2.41
C LEU A 548 32.86 -15.98 -3.78
N ILE A 549 32.53 -14.71 -3.86
CA ILE A 549 32.40 -13.95 -5.12
C ILE A 549 33.76 -13.92 -5.86
N THR A 550 34.88 -13.74 -5.14
CA THR A 550 36.21 -13.79 -5.73
C THR A 550 36.51 -15.16 -6.35
N GLN A 551 36.15 -16.26 -5.65
CA GLN A 551 36.29 -17.60 -6.16
C GLN A 551 35.43 -17.84 -7.41
N LEU A 552 34.13 -17.47 -7.34
CA LEU A 552 33.21 -17.60 -8.46
C LEU A 552 33.67 -16.82 -9.69
N ALA A 553 34.20 -15.60 -9.48
CA ALA A 553 34.72 -14.76 -10.56
C ALA A 553 35.97 -15.35 -11.23
N ARG A 554 36.79 -16.07 -10.48
CA ARG A 554 38.00 -16.76 -11.00
C ARG A 554 37.68 -18.04 -11.76
N ASP A 555 36.69 -18.79 -11.26
CA ASP A 555 36.46 -20.19 -11.69
C ASP A 555 35.41 -20.28 -12.83
N HIS A 556 34.72 -19.14 -13.18
CA HIS A 556 33.68 -19.12 -14.22
C HIS A 556 33.94 -18.04 -15.27
N GLU A 557 33.48 -18.31 -16.50
CA GLU A 557 33.51 -17.35 -17.62
C GLU A 557 32.41 -16.32 -17.51
N VAL A 558 31.22 -16.72 -17.00
CA VAL A 558 30.04 -15.88 -16.86
C VAL A 558 29.56 -15.89 -15.39
N LEU A 559 29.39 -14.72 -14.80
CA LEU A 559 28.76 -14.54 -13.49
C LEU A 559 27.48 -13.72 -13.66
N ILE A 560 26.36 -14.31 -13.30
CA ILE A 560 25.03 -13.68 -13.35
C ILE A 560 24.57 -13.43 -11.91
N THR A 561 24.17 -12.20 -11.60
CA THR A 561 23.44 -11.91 -10.36
C THR A 561 21.96 -11.77 -10.65
N VAL A 562 21.09 -12.27 -9.75
CA VAL A 562 19.63 -12.18 -9.91
C VAL A 562 19.01 -11.65 -8.63
N GLU A 563 18.23 -10.58 -8.74
CA GLU A 563 17.51 -9.97 -7.61
C GLU A 563 16.12 -9.41 -8.00
N GLU A 564 15.20 -9.40 -7.06
CA GLU A 564 13.89 -8.70 -7.17
C GLU A 564 14.01 -7.29 -6.60
N GLY A 565 14.65 -6.41 -7.32
CA GLY A 565 14.89 -5.02 -6.91
C GLY A 565 15.23 -4.15 -8.12
N SER A 566 15.21 -2.84 -7.92
CA SER A 566 15.68 -1.87 -8.91
C SER A 566 17.20 -1.85 -8.99
N ILE A 567 17.73 -1.17 -10.01
CA ILE A 567 19.18 -0.88 -10.10
C ILE A 567 19.70 -0.23 -8.80
N GLY A 568 20.89 -0.60 -8.37
CA GLY A 568 21.54 -0.06 -7.17
C GLY A 568 21.47 -0.98 -5.94
N GLY A 569 20.79 -2.12 -6.04
CA GLY A 569 20.69 -3.13 -4.98
C GLY A 569 21.89 -4.09 -4.91
N PHE A 570 21.60 -5.38 -4.77
CA PHE A 570 22.60 -6.43 -4.61
C PHE A 570 23.59 -6.53 -5.77
N SER A 571 23.10 -6.52 -7.00
CA SER A 571 23.95 -6.59 -8.18
C SER A 571 24.95 -5.44 -8.26
N ALA A 572 24.58 -4.25 -7.80
CA ALA A 572 25.47 -3.09 -7.75
C ALA A 572 26.57 -3.25 -6.68
N GLN A 573 26.28 -3.86 -5.55
CA GLN A 573 27.29 -4.18 -4.52
C GLN A 573 28.32 -5.18 -5.09
N VAL A 574 27.84 -6.24 -5.75
CA VAL A 574 28.71 -7.24 -6.39
C VAL A 574 29.56 -6.60 -7.50
N MET A 575 28.93 -5.81 -8.39
CA MET A 575 29.64 -5.12 -9.47
C MET A 575 30.72 -4.17 -8.93
N SER A 576 30.41 -3.37 -7.92
CA SER A 576 31.36 -2.47 -7.27
C SER A 576 32.58 -3.25 -6.72
N PHE A 577 32.32 -4.38 -6.05
CA PHE A 577 33.37 -5.25 -5.54
C PHE A 577 34.25 -5.81 -6.66
N LEU A 578 33.65 -6.41 -7.69
CA LEU A 578 34.38 -6.98 -8.84
C LEU A 578 35.25 -5.93 -9.56
N THR A 579 34.73 -4.70 -9.71
CA THR A 579 35.47 -3.58 -10.31
C THR A 579 36.66 -3.18 -9.44
N LYS A 580 36.45 -2.97 -8.12
CA LYS A 580 37.50 -2.57 -7.19
C LYS A 580 38.63 -3.59 -7.07
N THR A 581 38.31 -4.88 -7.22
CA THR A 581 39.32 -5.96 -7.11
C THR A 581 39.99 -6.31 -8.44
N GLY A 582 39.60 -5.65 -9.55
CA GLY A 582 40.12 -5.95 -10.89
C GLY A 582 39.67 -7.34 -11.41
N ALA A 583 38.66 -7.94 -10.82
CA ALA A 583 38.16 -9.24 -11.25
C ALA A 583 37.57 -9.21 -12.68
N LEU A 584 37.01 -8.07 -13.09
CA LEU A 584 36.49 -7.85 -14.44
C LEU A 584 37.60 -7.76 -15.51
N ASP A 585 38.82 -7.37 -15.12
CA ASP A 585 39.95 -7.17 -16.06
C ASP A 585 40.49 -8.51 -16.62
N LYS A 586 40.07 -9.62 -16.02
CA LYS A 586 40.49 -10.98 -16.40
C LYS A 586 39.55 -11.66 -17.38
N GLY A 587 38.63 -10.94 -18.00
CA GLY A 587 37.72 -11.44 -19.02
C GLY A 587 36.40 -12.03 -18.49
N LEU A 588 36.11 -11.88 -17.19
CA LEU A 588 34.81 -12.28 -16.62
C LEU A 588 33.67 -11.50 -17.28
N LYS A 589 32.67 -12.21 -17.74
CA LYS A 589 31.45 -11.66 -18.31
C LYS A 589 30.41 -11.52 -17.21
N PHE A 590 30.31 -10.36 -16.58
CA PHE A 590 29.31 -10.07 -15.54
C PHE A 590 27.97 -9.68 -16.18
N ARG A 591 26.86 -10.25 -15.71
CA ARG A 591 25.49 -9.98 -16.18
C ARG A 591 24.57 -9.81 -14.99
N PRO A 592 24.22 -8.56 -14.62
CA PRO A 592 23.26 -8.30 -13.56
C PRO A 592 21.82 -8.41 -14.09
N ILE A 593 20.95 -9.09 -13.35
CA ILE A 593 19.51 -9.18 -13.60
C ILE A 593 18.78 -8.56 -12.42
N PHE A 594 18.08 -7.47 -12.70
CA PHE A 594 17.26 -6.69 -11.78
C PHE A 594 16.06 -6.09 -12.53
N PHE A 595 15.14 -5.44 -11.86
CA PHE A 595 13.97 -4.84 -12.52
C PHE A 595 14.37 -3.74 -13.49
N PRO A 596 13.72 -3.66 -14.67
CA PRO A 596 13.98 -2.61 -15.66
C PRO A 596 13.59 -1.23 -15.11
N ASP A 597 14.15 -0.17 -15.72
CA ASP A 597 13.87 1.22 -15.34
C ASP A 597 12.47 1.70 -15.80
N VAL A 598 11.45 0.95 -15.39
CA VAL A 598 10.03 1.25 -15.63
C VAL A 598 9.18 0.79 -14.46
N PHE A 599 8.07 1.49 -14.20
CA PHE A 599 7.07 1.01 -13.25
C PHE A 599 6.23 -0.11 -13.86
N ILE A 600 6.33 -1.31 -13.30
CA ILE A 600 5.60 -2.48 -13.77
C ILE A 600 4.12 -2.36 -13.43
N ASN A 601 3.26 -2.55 -14.42
CA ASN A 601 1.82 -2.48 -14.24
C ASN A 601 1.29 -3.66 -13.40
N HIS A 602 0.06 -3.52 -12.92
CA HIS A 602 -0.63 -4.61 -12.21
C HIS A 602 -0.87 -5.82 -13.13
N GLY A 603 -0.75 -7.00 -12.54
CA GLY A 603 -0.85 -8.26 -13.27
C GLY A 603 -0.80 -9.46 -12.33
N LYS A 604 -0.44 -10.63 -12.83
CA LYS A 604 -0.05 -11.75 -11.98
C LYS A 604 1.45 -11.64 -11.64
N PRO A 605 1.89 -12.04 -10.44
CA PRO A 605 3.31 -11.97 -10.07
C PRO A 605 4.25 -12.66 -11.05
N GLU A 606 3.84 -13.83 -11.57
CA GLU A 606 4.64 -14.60 -12.55
C GLU A 606 4.81 -13.81 -13.86
N GLN A 607 3.74 -13.16 -14.33
CA GLN A 607 3.77 -12.29 -15.50
C GLN A 607 4.69 -11.08 -15.30
N GLN A 608 4.57 -10.43 -14.14
CA GLN A 608 5.40 -9.27 -13.79
C GLN A 608 6.88 -9.67 -13.72
N ASN A 609 7.21 -10.84 -13.14
CA ASN A 609 8.58 -11.33 -13.07
C ASN A 609 9.14 -11.66 -14.46
N SER A 610 8.32 -12.20 -15.36
CA SER A 610 8.70 -12.46 -16.74
C SER A 610 8.93 -11.16 -17.53
N GLU A 611 8.05 -10.17 -17.36
CA GLU A 611 8.24 -8.82 -17.93
C GLU A 611 9.54 -8.16 -17.43
N CYS A 612 9.91 -8.43 -16.18
CA CYS A 612 11.18 -7.95 -15.61
C CYS A 612 12.40 -8.77 -16.06
N GLY A 613 12.22 -9.94 -16.65
CA GLY A 613 13.30 -10.84 -17.02
C GLY A 613 14.05 -11.48 -15.84
N VAL A 614 13.41 -11.52 -14.65
CA VAL A 614 13.98 -12.14 -13.42
C VAL A 614 13.54 -13.59 -13.23
N ASP A 615 12.81 -14.15 -14.18
CA ASP A 615 12.41 -15.55 -14.23
C ASP A 615 13.49 -16.45 -14.88
N SER A 616 13.23 -17.74 -14.92
CA SER A 616 14.18 -18.72 -15.50
C SER A 616 14.50 -18.44 -16.96
N GLU A 617 13.54 -17.98 -17.76
CA GLU A 617 13.75 -17.64 -19.18
C GLU A 617 14.69 -16.45 -19.34
N GLY A 618 14.51 -15.39 -18.57
CA GLY A 618 15.40 -14.23 -18.56
C GLY A 618 16.83 -14.59 -18.15
N ILE A 619 16.99 -15.46 -17.15
CA ILE A 619 18.31 -15.96 -16.70
C ILE A 619 19.00 -16.74 -17.83
N ILE A 620 18.28 -17.65 -18.50
CA ILE A 620 18.83 -18.46 -19.61
C ILE A 620 19.24 -17.54 -20.76
N LYS A 621 18.41 -16.60 -21.17
CA LYS A 621 18.72 -15.62 -22.24
C LYS A 621 20.00 -14.83 -21.91
N SER A 622 20.15 -14.43 -20.66
CA SER A 622 21.34 -13.71 -20.19
C SER A 622 22.60 -14.58 -20.26
N ALA A 623 22.51 -15.85 -19.84
CA ALA A 623 23.62 -16.79 -19.90
C ALA A 623 24.06 -17.08 -21.34
N LEU A 624 23.13 -17.46 -22.22
CA LEU A 624 23.40 -17.77 -23.62
C LEU A 624 23.92 -16.54 -24.38
N GLY A 625 23.31 -15.36 -24.16
CA GLY A 625 23.76 -14.11 -24.75
C GLY A 625 25.18 -13.71 -24.33
N ALA A 626 25.57 -13.96 -23.07
CA ALA A 626 26.93 -13.73 -22.58
C ALA A 626 27.96 -14.65 -23.27
N LEU A 627 27.57 -15.86 -23.65
CA LEU A 627 28.41 -16.85 -24.34
C LEU A 627 28.37 -16.70 -25.86
N GLY A 628 27.55 -15.81 -26.43
CA GLY A 628 27.37 -15.67 -27.89
C GLY A 628 26.59 -16.83 -28.52
N ILE A 629 25.82 -17.57 -27.72
CA ILE A 629 25.01 -18.70 -28.18
C ILE A 629 23.62 -18.16 -28.55
N ALA A 630 23.12 -18.56 -29.74
CA ALA A 630 21.80 -18.16 -30.20
C ALA A 630 20.72 -18.70 -29.26
N THR A 631 19.81 -17.81 -28.86
CA THR A 631 18.67 -18.15 -27.99
C THR A 631 17.59 -18.83 -28.83
N PRO A 632 17.14 -20.04 -28.52
CA PRO A 632 16.06 -20.70 -29.25
C PRO A 632 14.74 -19.96 -29.06
N ALA A 633 13.83 -20.06 -30.03
CA ALA A 633 12.55 -19.37 -30.04
C ALA A 633 11.59 -19.81 -28.88
N LYS A 634 11.78 -21.01 -28.37
CA LYS A 634 11.09 -21.54 -27.16
C LYS A 634 12.06 -22.45 -26.40
N PHE A 635 12.05 -22.30 -25.07
CA PHE A 635 12.67 -23.28 -24.18
C PHE A 635 11.61 -24.34 -23.85
N SER A 636 11.77 -25.56 -24.35
CA SER A 636 10.92 -26.69 -23.94
C SER A 636 11.70 -27.56 -22.97
N LEU A 637 11.14 -27.76 -21.79
CA LEU A 637 11.43 -28.93 -20.97
C LEU A 637 10.71 -30.10 -21.64
N GLU A 638 11.26 -30.64 -22.75
CA GLU A 638 10.91 -32.00 -23.10
C GLU A 638 11.56 -32.88 -22.05
N ARG A 639 10.73 -33.63 -21.34
CA ARG A 639 11.14 -34.60 -20.35
C ARG A 639 12.00 -35.65 -21.08
N ALA A 640 13.30 -35.67 -20.73
CA ALA A 640 14.13 -36.81 -21.00
C ALA A 640 13.78 -37.93 -20.01
#